data_284ddc021da17d370129e2c73e22bb77
#
_entry.id   284ddc021da17d370129e2c73e22bb77
#
_cell.length_a   1.000
_cell.length_b   1.000
_cell.length_c   1.000
_cell.angle_alpha   90.00
_cell.angle_beta   90.00
_cell.angle_gamma   90.00
#
_symmetry.space_group_name_H-M   'P 1'
#
loop_
_entity.id
_entity.type
_entity.pdbx_description
1 polymer ?
#
loop_
_entity_poly.entity_id
_entity_poly.type
_entity_poly.pdbx_seq_one_letter_code
_entity_poly.pdbx_strand_id
1 'polypeptide(L)'
;MKHLNLTSLIFLLTTSFVYSQSWLEKTLKKEASKTSDEQTLKLDSIDFDFAMSVNEGTSLFDIAQKDEKGARIWKLAKDETTKTKVDEAREKLRDATIQYEVRSFKLAQETLLDAKAFMETNSLTNEIIYLRCITSLGVMGLFQGKNIEAEQYISYALDQSNQVLGQQSAAYATNLNSQAKLNQLNGKYNEAEKDFDEATQIITKVFGEQSTQFAIILNNKAMLYQAMGRYPEAIDLMKRSVVAIDAAPKKTGQGKKSFDSRKFLSNLASAYQLSGNLPESEKQFLVIKDIFENRLQKGNPEYAGLLNQLGILYIQMGKMDQVEALLKKSAEVYKSNFKEDNPSFAKTQNDLGNFYRMQGRLADSEMLLLKAADIRKRILGEGHPDYIKSVENLGILYWKKGDFAKAYPFLHEAADKSLDFITSYFPPMSEAEKTKYWDILQPRFQRFYNYALDASATNPDLLKDVFNYQIATKALLLNSTNKIKKSILASGDQSLINDYVLWITQKETLSRYYSLSKEELQQQKIDLQVLEKQANATERSLSQRSSDFSQQFSEEKIDFSQVGSLLGDTEALLEIIRVRTYDKDFTNDSKYVALVLTKGLSIPKMVLLDNGNQLETRYAKFYNNSIQQKSADDYSYDQYWARIEPLLVGKKTIYLSPDGVYNQINVNTLKKKESDFVLNRFDVVVIGSSKDLIVIKKKKPLTAKKDAFLLGFPDYAGAAVPLPGTKVEIEGINKILMAAGYKTTLRQQKAATETVLKSVKGPLVMHIATHGYFLADTDLQGGDALGVNAESAKNNPLLRSGLILAGANKNTTDVDLASNDNGILTAYEAMNLSLDGTDLIVLSACETGLGDVRAGEGVYGLQRAFLVAGANALVMSLWKVDDAATQQLMTNFYTNWTKGGNKAKAFKQAQLQLMTKYKDPYYWGAFVMMGM
;
A
#
# COMPACT_ATOMS: atom_id res chain seq x y z
N MET A 1 26.29 2.57 60.03
CA MET A 1 26.53 1.39 59.23
C MET A 1 26.74 1.84 57.81
N LYS A 2 27.97 2.05 57.48
CA LYS A 2 28.47 2.46 56.15
C LYS A 2 29.51 1.45 55.72
N HIS A 3 29.59 1.23 54.42
CA HIS A 3 30.53 0.33 53.71
C HIS A 3 30.11 -1.14 53.66
N LEU A 4 29.16 -1.48 52.77
CA LEU A 4 29.25 -2.72 52.01
C LEU A 4 30.00 -2.45 50.73
N ASN A 5 31.15 -3.06 50.55
CA ASN A 5 32.11 -2.86 49.49
C ASN A 5 31.49 -3.20 48.13
N LEU A 6 31.63 -2.29 47.16
CA LEU A 6 31.28 -2.44 45.74
C LEU A 6 31.84 -3.75 45.12
N THR A 7 32.96 -4.23 45.61
CA THR A 7 33.60 -5.50 45.23
C THR A 7 32.78 -6.74 45.61
N SER A 8 32.05 -6.69 46.72
CA SER A 8 31.19 -7.83 47.13
C SER A 8 29.91 -7.90 46.32
N LEU A 9 29.42 -6.76 45.81
CA LEU A 9 28.25 -6.73 44.92
C LEU A 9 28.59 -7.19 43.49
N ILE A 10 29.79 -6.82 43.00
CA ILE A 10 30.30 -7.29 41.70
C ILE A 10 30.56 -8.80 41.73
N PHE A 11 31.11 -9.35 42.86
CA PHE A 11 31.35 -10.77 42.99
C PHE A 11 30.04 -11.60 43.10
N LEU A 12 28.99 -11.06 43.73
CA LEU A 12 27.66 -11.69 43.82
C LEU A 12 26.92 -11.62 42.47
N LEU A 13 27.08 -10.56 41.71
CA LEU A 13 26.51 -10.40 40.36
C LEU A 13 27.24 -11.31 39.33
N THR A 14 28.57 -11.42 39.42
CA THR A 14 29.35 -12.30 38.52
C THR A 14 29.15 -13.79 38.85
N THR A 15 29.02 -14.16 40.09
CA THR A 15 28.76 -15.58 40.49
C THR A 15 27.31 -15.99 40.14
N SER A 16 26.33 -15.10 40.27
CA SER A 16 24.95 -15.39 39.82
C SER A 16 24.86 -15.49 38.30
N PHE A 17 25.67 -14.73 37.57
CA PHE A 17 25.71 -14.77 36.10
C PHE A 17 26.37 -16.05 35.57
N VAL A 18 27.47 -16.45 36.16
CA VAL A 18 28.17 -17.72 35.85
C VAL A 18 27.30 -18.93 36.23
N TYR A 19 26.57 -18.86 37.38
CA TYR A 19 25.65 -19.93 37.78
C TYR A 19 24.42 -20.05 36.85
N SER A 20 23.91 -18.93 36.32
CA SER A 20 22.81 -18.94 35.36
C SER A 20 23.25 -19.49 33.99
N GLN A 21 24.44 -19.14 33.54
CA GLN A 21 25.02 -19.66 32.27
C GLN A 21 25.32 -21.17 32.41
N SER A 22 25.95 -21.62 33.50
CA SER A 22 26.22 -23.02 33.71
C SER A 22 24.94 -23.87 33.93
N TRP A 23 23.90 -23.25 34.50
CA TRP A 23 22.59 -23.88 34.66
C TRP A 23 21.89 -24.00 33.29
N LEU A 24 21.90 -22.95 32.49
CA LEU A 24 21.33 -22.95 31.15
C LEU A 24 22.04 -23.98 30.24
N GLU A 25 23.37 -24.00 30.28
CA GLU A 25 24.17 -24.96 29.52
C GLU A 25 23.95 -26.41 30.01
N LYS A 26 23.85 -26.65 31.33
CA LYS A 26 23.50 -27.95 31.89
C LYS A 26 22.08 -28.37 31.57
N THR A 27 21.13 -27.43 31.54
CA THR A 27 19.73 -27.71 31.19
C THR A 27 19.63 -28.06 29.71
N LEU A 28 20.29 -27.30 28.84
CA LEU A 28 20.33 -27.57 27.41
C LEU A 28 21.07 -28.86 27.07
N LYS A 29 22.19 -29.15 27.73
CA LYS A 29 22.89 -30.43 27.61
C LYS A 29 22.08 -31.60 28.16
N LYS A 30 21.33 -31.41 29.24
CA LYS A 30 20.47 -32.42 29.85
C LYS A 30 19.22 -32.71 29.02
N GLU A 31 18.67 -31.72 28.35
CA GLU A 31 17.61 -31.88 27.36
C GLU A 31 18.12 -32.54 26.07
N ALA A 32 19.30 -32.14 25.60
CA ALA A 32 19.95 -32.73 24.43
C ALA A 32 20.40 -34.18 24.66
N SER A 33 20.72 -34.60 25.91
CA SER A 33 21.10 -35.98 26.25
C SER A 33 19.90 -36.90 26.50
N LYS A 34 18.70 -36.35 26.65
CA LYS A 34 17.47 -37.16 26.84
C LYS A 34 16.80 -37.59 25.54
N THR A 35 17.18 -37.02 24.42
CA THR A 35 16.68 -37.41 23.10
C THR A 35 17.84 -37.92 22.28
N SER A 36 17.75 -39.15 21.80
CA SER A 36 18.67 -39.74 20.82
C SER A 36 18.71 -38.98 19.49
N ASP A 37 17.98 -37.89 19.39
CA ASP A 37 17.91 -36.96 18.27
C ASP A 37 18.24 -35.54 18.78
N GLU A 38 19.50 -35.13 18.62
CA GLU A 38 19.99 -33.73 18.84
C GLU A 38 19.32 -32.66 17.97
N GLN A 39 18.11 -32.89 17.49
CA GLN A 39 17.46 -32.09 16.46
C GLN A 39 16.65 -30.90 16.96
N THR A 40 16.54 -30.63 18.23
CA THR A 40 15.33 -30.01 18.71
C THR A 40 15.42 -28.52 19.01
N LEU A 41 16.59 -27.87 18.95
CA LEU A 41 16.74 -26.48 19.43
C LEU A 41 17.22 -25.45 18.43
N LYS A 42 17.28 -25.79 17.14
CA LYS A 42 17.99 -24.92 16.16
C LYS A 42 17.15 -24.06 15.22
N LEU A 43 15.86 -23.84 15.40
CA LEU A 43 15.06 -23.47 14.24
C LEU A 43 14.09 -22.29 14.40
N ASP A 44 14.45 -21.22 15.10
CA ASP A 44 13.52 -20.10 15.20
C ASP A 44 13.72 -18.94 14.20
N SER A 45 14.82 -18.91 13.50
CA SER A 45 14.99 -17.99 12.39
C SER A 45 15.89 -18.59 11.32
N ILE A 46 15.29 -18.91 10.20
CA ILE A 46 15.98 -19.38 9.00
C ILE A 46 17.14 -18.42 8.63
N ASP A 47 16.94 -17.11 8.78
CA ASP A 47 17.95 -16.13 8.39
C ASP A 47 19.14 -16.08 9.32
N PHE A 48 18.90 -16.11 10.64
CA PHE A 48 20.00 -16.12 11.60
C PHE A 48 20.76 -17.44 11.50
N ASP A 49 20.06 -18.57 11.41
CA ASP A 49 20.68 -19.88 11.18
C ASP A 49 21.46 -19.92 9.88
N PHE A 50 20.97 -19.26 8.82
CA PHE A 50 21.69 -19.14 7.55
C PHE A 50 22.97 -18.32 7.72
N ALA A 51 22.90 -17.13 8.33
CA ALA A 51 24.06 -16.30 8.61
C ALA A 51 25.09 -17.04 9.46
N MET A 52 24.63 -17.81 10.46
CA MET A 52 25.50 -18.61 11.32
C MET A 52 26.02 -19.86 10.63
N SER A 53 25.20 -20.59 9.86
CA SER A 53 25.59 -21.86 9.21
C SER A 53 26.57 -21.66 8.07
N VAL A 54 26.38 -20.65 7.24
CA VAL A 54 27.34 -20.31 6.17
C VAL A 54 28.70 -19.93 6.76
N ASN A 55 28.71 -19.43 7.99
CA ASN A 55 29.91 -19.04 8.69
C ASN A 55 30.50 -20.15 9.57
N GLU A 56 29.78 -21.24 9.87
CA GLU A 56 30.32 -22.40 10.63
C GLU A 56 31.25 -23.26 9.78
N GLY A 57 32.43 -22.77 9.57
CA GLY A 57 33.70 -23.46 9.44
C GLY A 57 33.90 -24.41 8.26
N THR A 58 32.89 -25.10 7.75
CA THR A 58 33.11 -26.07 6.68
C THR A 58 32.86 -25.53 5.28
N SER A 59 31.92 -24.58 5.09
CA SER A 59 31.59 -24.11 3.75
C SER A 59 32.33 -22.85 3.33
N LEU A 60 32.47 -21.85 4.20
CA LEU A 60 33.29 -20.66 3.88
C LEU A 60 34.76 -20.98 3.91
N PHE A 61 35.19 -21.89 4.81
CA PHE A 61 36.56 -22.32 4.90
C PHE A 61 36.94 -23.16 3.68
N ASP A 62 36.06 -24.05 3.22
CA ASP A 62 36.26 -24.84 2.01
C ASP A 62 36.26 -24.00 0.74
N ILE A 63 35.46 -22.92 0.70
CA ILE A 63 35.42 -21.96 -0.41
C ILE A 63 36.65 -21.07 -0.39
N ALA A 64 37.08 -20.59 0.78
CA ALA A 64 38.31 -19.79 0.95
C ALA A 64 39.58 -20.60 0.61
N GLN A 65 39.58 -21.93 0.84
CA GLN A 65 40.67 -22.80 0.42
C GLN A 65 40.68 -23.06 -1.08
N LYS A 66 39.53 -22.99 -1.74
CA LYS A 66 39.40 -23.18 -3.19
C LYS A 66 39.64 -21.89 -3.99
N ASP A 67 39.44 -20.73 -3.34
CA ASP A 67 39.69 -19.42 -3.94
C ASP A 67 41.06 -18.88 -3.47
N GLU A 68 42.07 -18.88 -4.39
CA GLU A 68 43.41 -18.38 -4.10
C GLU A 68 43.45 -16.95 -3.54
N LYS A 69 42.47 -16.11 -3.86
CA LYS A 69 42.35 -14.75 -3.31
C LYS A 69 41.82 -14.79 -1.85
N GLY A 70 40.82 -15.61 -1.56
CA GLY A 70 40.27 -15.78 -0.24
C GLY A 70 41.27 -16.39 0.74
N ALA A 71 42.08 -17.35 0.31
CA ALA A 71 43.15 -17.97 1.10
C ALA A 71 44.27 -17.02 1.48
N ARG A 72 44.50 -15.96 0.72
CA ARG A 72 45.56 -14.96 1.00
C ARG A 72 45.16 -13.93 2.09
N ILE A 73 43.91 -13.65 2.24
CA ILE A 73 43.40 -12.59 3.12
C ILE A 73 42.92 -13.18 4.46
N TRP A 74 42.28 -14.34 4.43
CA TRP A 74 41.83 -15.06 5.64
C TRP A 74 42.83 -16.13 6.04
N LYS A 75 44.07 -15.75 6.24
CA LYS A 75 45.07 -16.65 6.80
C LYS A 75 44.61 -17.09 8.20
N LEU A 76 44.54 -18.41 8.39
CA LEU A 76 44.44 -18.98 9.74
C LEU A 76 45.45 -18.29 10.65
N ALA A 77 45.03 -17.87 11.80
CA ALA A 77 45.90 -17.35 12.84
C ALA A 77 47.11 -18.26 12.98
N LYS A 78 48.28 -17.77 12.62
CA LYS A 78 49.51 -18.59 12.56
C LYS A 78 50.14 -18.79 13.94
N ASP A 79 49.82 -17.90 14.87
CA ASP A 79 50.33 -17.99 16.24
C ASP A 79 49.27 -18.46 17.22
N GLU A 80 49.70 -19.15 18.23
CA GLU A 80 48.84 -19.74 19.27
C GLU A 80 48.03 -18.70 20.06
N THR A 81 48.60 -17.47 20.21
CA THR A 81 47.91 -16.39 20.93
C THR A 81 46.70 -15.90 20.15
N THR A 82 46.84 -15.69 18.82
CA THR A 82 45.72 -15.28 17.97
C THR A 82 44.67 -16.40 17.82
N LYS A 83 45.10 -17.68 17.76
CA LYS A 83 44.20 -18.83 17.78
C LYS A 83 43.33 -18.87 19.04
N THR A 84 43.94 -18.67 20.20
CA THR A 84 43.24 -18.65 21.49
C THR A 84 42.18 -17.53 21.51
N LYS A 85 42.52 -16.34 21.02
CA LYS A 85 41.58 -15.20 20.92
C LYS A 85 40.42 -15.47 19.93
N VAL A 86 40.74 -16.10 18.80
CA VAL A 86 39.70 -16.52 17.85
C VAL A 86 38.73 -17.56 18.45
N ASP A 87 39.27 -18.50 19.24
CA ASP A 87 38.46 -19.50 19.92
C ASP A 87 37.58 -18.86 21.04
N GLU A 88 38.09 -17.87 21.76
CA GLU A 88 37.29 -17.09 22.72
C GLU A 88 36.17 -16.28 22.02
N ALA A 89 36.47 -15.66 20.90
CA ALA A 89 35.46 -14.96 20.10
C ALA A 89 34.39 -15.95 19.59
N ARG A 90 34.80 -17.16 19.19
CA ARG A 90 33.90 -18.24 18.76
C ARG A 90 32.94 -18.71 19.87
N GLU A 91 33.43 -18.84 21.10
CA GLU A 91 32.55 -19.16 22.25
C GLU A 91 31.53 -18.05 22.52
N LYS A 92 31.93 -16.77 22.47
CA LYS A 92 30.98 -15.66 22.57
C LYS A 92 29.88 -15.69 21.50
N LEU A 93 30.23 -15.98 20.24
CA LEU A 93 29.23 -16.12 19.17
C LEU A 93 28.32 -17.33 19.37
N ARG A 94 28.86 -18.41 19.93
CA ARG A 94 28.06 -19.61 20.30
C ARG A 94 27.06 -19.27 21.41
N ASP A 95 27.46 -18.53 22.43
CA ASP A 95 26.56 -18.08 23.49
C ASP A 95 25.45 -17.19 22.97
N ALA A 96 25.80 -16.24 22.06
CA ALA A 96 24.81 -15.41 21.38
C ALA A 96 23.81 -16.24 20.58
N THR A 97 24.28 -17.31 19.90
CA THR A 97 23.40 -18.22 19.16
C THR A 97 22.43 -18.95 20.09
N ILE A 98 22.92 -19.46 21.22
CA ILE A 98 22.08 -20.11 22.22
C ILE A 98 21.03 -19.17 22.78
N GLN A 99 21.44 -17.94 23.12
CA GLN A 99 20.53 -16.89 23.61
C GLN A 99 19.46 -16.51 22.58
N TYR A 100 19.83 -16.48 21.30
CA TYR A 100 18.88 -16.26 20.22
C TYR A 100 17.87 -17.41 20.08
N GLU A 101 18.33 -18.66 20.15
CA GLU A 101 17.49 -19.85 20.07
C GLU A 101 16.44 -19.90 21.20
N VAL A 102 16.81 -19.44 22.40
CA VAL A 102 15.86 -19.31 23.52
C VAL A 102 15.09 -17.98 23.52
N ARG A 103 15.13 -17.22 22.42
CA ARG A 103 14.44 -15.95 22.21
C ARG A 103 14.80 -14.82 23.17
N SER A 104 15.97 -14.90 23.77
CA SER A 104 16.56 -13.82 24.58
C SER A 104 17.26 -12.81 23.68
N PHE A 105 16.52 -12.19 22.73
CA PHE A 105 17.07 -11.37 21.66
C PHE A 105 17.92 -10.20 22.15
N LYS A 106 17.52 -9.55 23.25
CA LYS A 106 18.29 -8.47 23.84
C LYS A 106 19.67 -8.95 24.32
N LEU A 107 19.68 -10.06 25.06
CA LEU A 107 20.93 -10.65 25.57
C LEU A 107 21.82 -11.15 24.44
N ALA A 108 21.23 -11.78 23.41
CA ALA A 108 21.98 -12.19 22.23
C ALA A 108 22.66 -11.01 21.53
N GLN A 109 21.97 -9.89 21.40
CA GLN A 109 22.55 -8.67 20.83
C GLN A 109 23.68 -8.10 21.71
N GLU A 110 23.47 -8.03 23.02
CA GLU A 110 24.50 -7.56 23.97
C GLU A 110 25.75 -8.44 23.90
N THR A 111 25.57 -9.77 23.81
CA THR A 111 26.69 -10.73 23.66
C THR A 111 27.40 -10.58 22.31
N LEU A 112 26.67 -10.31 21.21
CA LEU A 112 27.28 -10.05 19.90
C LEU A 112 28.06 -8.73 19.90
N LEU A 113 27.56 -7.69 20.57
CA LEU A 113 28.27 -6.41 20.71
C LEU A 113 29.54 -6.55 21.56
N ASP A 114 29.48 -7.33 22.64
CA ASP A 114 30.66 -7.67 23.44
C ASP A 114 31.69 -8.49 22.63
N ALA A 115 31.24 -9.46 21.85
CA ALA A 115 32.09 -10.21 20.94
C ALA A 115 32.77 -9.31 19.89
N LYS A 116 32.02 -8.36 19.34
CA LYS A 116 32.55 -7.37 18.38
C LYS A 116 33.64 -6.50 19.03
N ALA A 117 33.35 -5.92 20.19
CA ALA A 117 34.30 -5.10 20.93
C ALA A 117 35.57 -5.88 21.32
N PHE A 118 35.41 -7.13 21.76
CA PHE A 118 36.54 -8.04 22.06
C PHE A 118 37.41 -8.25 20.83
N MET A 119 36.83 -8.52 19.67
CA MET A 119 37.57 -8.75 18.42
C MET A 119 38.28 -7.47 17.93
N GLU A 120 37.66 -6.31 18.05
CA GLU A 120 38.25 -5.03 17.71
C GLU A 120 39.46 -4.72 18.60
N THR A 121 39.34 -4.90 19.94
CA THR A 121 40.40 -4.68 20.91
C THR A 121 41.58 -5.63 20.68
N ASN A 122 41.34 -6.85 20.22
CA ASN A 122 42.35 -7.87 19.97
C ASN A 122 42.84 -7.92 18.52
N SER A 123 42.53 -6.91 17.70
CA SER A 123 42.94 -6.81 16.28
C SER A 123 42.51 -7.98 15.41
N LEU A 124 41.34 -8.58 15.69
CA LEU A 124 40.76 -9.70 14.95
C LEU A 124 39.78 -9.25 13.83
N THR A 125 39.78 -7.98 13.47
CA THR A 125 38.82 -7.43 12.46
C THR A 125 39.05 -8.00 11.04
N ASN A 126 40.22 -8.56 10.78
CA ASN A 126 40.53 -9.25 9.53
C ASN A 126 40.24 -10.77 9.59
N GLU A 127 39.71 -11.28 10.67
CA GLU A 127 39.37 -12.67 10.83
C GLU A 127 37.96 -12.94 10.36
N ILE A 128 37.69 -14.10 9.76
CA ILE A 128 36.37 -14.49 9.26
C ILE A 128 35.31 -14.49 10.39
N ILE A 129 35.73 -14.73 11.62
CA ILE A 129 34.88 -14.70 12.80
C ILE A 129 34.29 -13.31 13.04
N TYR A 130 35.02 -12.23 12.69
CA TYR A 130 34.52 -10.87 12.79
C TYR A 130 33.42 -10.60 11.74
N LEU A 131 33.61 -11.01 10.50
CA LEU A 131 32.57 -10.90 9.46
C LEU A 131 31.30 -11.65 9.88
N ARG A 132 31.44 -12.85 10.46
CA ARG A 132 30.32 -13.61 11.03
C ARG A 132 29.57 -12.83 12.11
N CYS A 133 30.30 -12.19 13.04
CA CYS A 133 29.72 -11.38 14.09
C CYS A 133 28.92 -10.20 13.52
N ILE A 134 29.50 -9.47 12.58
CA ILE A 134 28.86 -8.32 11.95
C ILE A 134 27.60 -8.75 11.17
N THR A 135 27.68 -9.84 10.39
CA THR A 135 26.51 -10.39 9.69
C THR A 135 25.38 -10.76 10.69
N SER A 136 25.75 -11.36 11.82
CA SER A 136 24.78 -11.74 12.85
C SER A 136 24.17 -10.53 13.54
N LEU A 137 24.92 -9.44 13.77
CA LEU A 137 24.40 -8.17 14.28
C LEU A 137 23.41 -7.53 13.31
N GLY A 138 23.73 -7.55 12.02
CA GLY A 138 22.81 -7.08 10.97
C GLY A 138 21.49 -7.83 10.98
N VAL A 139 21.54 -9.16 10.97
CA VAL A 139 20.34 -10.01 11.03
C VAL A 139 19.55 -9.77 12.33
N MET A 140 20.23 -9.66 13.47
CA MET A 140 19.60 -9.37 14.75
C MET A 140 18.87 -8.03 14.75
N GLY A 141 19.47 -7.00 14.13
CA GLY A 141 18.84 -5.68 13.96
C GLY A 141 17.53 -5.76 13.17
N LEU A 142 17.49 -6.57 12.10
CA LEU A 142 16.27 -6.80 11.31
C LEU A 142 15.14 -7.39 12.17
N PHE A 143 15.45 -8.39 13.02
CA PHE A 143 14.46 -9.01 13.90
C PHE A 143 13.92 -8.05 14.98
N GLN A 144 14.70 -7.07 15.37
CA GLN A 144 14.31 -6.09 16.37
C GLN A 144 13.63 -4.85 15.75
N GLY A 145 13.52 -4.77 14.42
CA GLY A 145 13.00 -3.60 13.72
C GLY A 145 13.94 -2.39 13.78
N LYS A 146 15.23 -2.59 14.12
CA LYS A 146 16.26 -1.55 14.15
C LYS A 146 16.90 -1.40 12.76
N ASN A 147 16.10 -1.06 11.77
CA ASN A 147 16.50 -1.10 10.37
C ASN A 147 17.73 -0.24 10.05
N ILE A 148 17.85 0.94 10.67
CA ILE A 148 19.01 1.85 10.45
C ILE A 148 20.30 1.21 10.97
N GLU A 149 20.26 0.62 12.17
CA GLU A 149 21.43 -0.06 12.75
C GLU A 149 21.76 -1.33 11.94
N ALA A 150 20.76 -2.09 11.55
CA ALA A 150 20.91 -3.28 10.71
C ALA A 150 21.54 -2.93 9.35
N GLU A 151 21.14 -1.82 8.71
CA GLU A 151 21.68 -1.36 7.44
C GLU A 151 23.19 -1.12 7.51
N GLN A 152 23.66 -0.49 8.57
CA GLN A 152 25.10 -0.25 8.75
C GLN A 152 25.90 -1.55 8.81
N TYR A 153 25.43 -2.53 9.59
CA TYR A 153 26.10 -3.82 9.70
C TYR A 153 26.02 -4.65 8.41
N ILE A 154 24.85 -4.69 7.76
CA ILE A 154 24.64 -5.45 6.53
C ILE A 154 25.47 -4.87 5.39
N SER A 155 25.48 -3.54 5.22
CA SER A 155 26.27 -2.87 4.19
C SER A 155 27.77 -3.11 4.40
N TYR A 156 28.24 -2.99 5.63
CA TYR A 156 29.64 -3.30 5.95
C TYR A 156 29.99 -4.76 5.65
N ALA A 157 29.15 -5.70 6.07
CA ALA A 157 29.37 -7.13 5.84
C ALA A 157 29.34 -7.49 4.34
N LEU A 158 28.46 -6.85 3.58
CA LEU A 158 28.37 -7.02 2.13
C LEU A 158 29.64 -6.52 1.44
N ASP A 159 30.10 -5.31 1.77
CA ASP A 159 31.33 -4.73 1.21
C ASP A 159 32.55 -5.58 1.55
N GLN A 160 32.68 -6.00 2.80
CA GLN A 160 33.80 -6.84 3.25
C GLN A 160 33.78 -8.21 2.57
N SER A 161 32.62 -8.85 2.48
CA SER A 161 32.53 -10.14 1.79
C SER A 161 32.86 -10.02 0.29
N ASN A 162 32.49 -8.91 -0.35
CA ASN A 162 32.86 -8.61 -1.74
C ASN A 162 34.37 -8.40 -1.91
N GLN A 163 34.97 -7.51 -1.09
CA GLN A 163 36.40 -7.15 -1.19
C GLN A 163 37.31 -8.35 -0.90
N VAL A 164 36.92 -9.17 0.06
CA VAL A 164 37.77 -10.24 0.60
C VAL A 164 37.56 -11.55 -0.13
N LEU A 165 36.31 -11.96 -0.33
CA LEU A 165 35.94 -13.26 -0.88
C LEU A 165 35.39 -13.18 -2.31
N GLY A 166 35.06 -11.99 -2.78
CA GLY A 166 34.49 -11.72 -4.10
C GLY A 166 32.97 -11.95 -4.18
N GLN A 167 32.38 -11.40 -5.22
CA GLN A 167 30.92 -11.44 -5.45
C GLN A 167 30.36 -12.85 -5.70
N GLN A 168 31.18 -13.83 -6.04
CA GLN A 168 30.75 -15.21 -6.27
C GLN A 168 30.90 -16.10 -5.02
N SER A 169 31.10 -15.51 -3.86
CA SER A 169 31.24 -16.25 -2.59
C SER A 169 29.89 -16.49 -1.90
N ALA A 170 29.81 -17.59 -1.15
CA ALA A 170 28.64 -17.88 -0.32
C ALA A 170 28.40 -16.81 0.76
N ALA A 171 29.47 -16.21 1.30
CA ALA A 171 29.36 -15.11 2.27
C ALA A 171 28.72 -13.86 1.66
N TYR A 172 29.10 -13.51 0.43
CA TYR A 172 28.49 -12.41 -0.29
C TYR A 172 26.99 -12.68 -0.54
N ALA A 173 26.63 -13.87 -1.00
CA ALA A 173 25.24 -14.28 -1.19
C ALA A 173 24.43 -14.27 0.12
N THR A 174 25.03 -14.62 1.26
CA THR A 174 24.39 -14.55 2.59
C THR A 174 24.07 -13.10 2.96
N ASN A 175 25.02 -12.19 2.73
CA ASN A 175 24.83 -10.78 3.01
C ASN A 175 23.85 -10.14 2.02
N LEU A 176 23.81 -10.56 0.74
CA LEU A 176 22.78 -10.19 -0.22
C LEU A 176 21.38 -10.63 0.25
N ASN A 177 21.24 -11.85 0.77
CA ASN A 177 19.99 -12.31 1.36
C ASN A 177 19.53 -11.42 2.53
N SER A 178 20.47 -10.99 3.38
CA SER A 178 20.17 -10.08 4.50
C SER A 178 19.82 -8.67 4.00
N GLN A 179 20.52 -8.17 2.97
CA GLN A 179 20.21 -6.91 2.29
C GLN A 179 18.84 -6.96 1.64
N ALA A 180 18.50 -8.06 0.97
CA ALA A 180 17.18 -8.27 0.38
C ALA A 180 16.06 -8.20 1.42
N LYS A 181 16.27 -8.79 2.61
CA LYS A 181 15.31 -8.70 3.71
C LYS A 181 15.19 -7.29 4.27
N LEU A 182 16.29 -6.58 4.44
CA LEU A 182 16.26 -5.16 4.81
C LEU A 182 15.50 -4.34 3.77
N ASN A 183 15.78 -4.55 2.49
CA ASN A 183 15.08 -3.90 1.39
C ASN A 183 13.58 -4.23 1.41
N GLN A 184 13.20 -5.47 1.68
CA GLN A 184 11.82 -5.89 1.86
C GLN A 184 11.14 -5.14 3.03
N LEU A 185 11.79 -5.04 4.19
CA LEU A 185 11.26 -4.35 5.38
C LEU A 185 11.12 -2.84 5.15
N ASN A 186 12.01 -2.26 4.36
CA ASN A 186 11.98 -0.86 3.98
C ASN A 186 11.06 -0.59 2.76
N GLY A 187 10.30 -1.59 2.29
CA GLY A 187 9.40 -1.47 1.14
C GLY A 187 10.11 -1.44 -0.23
N LYS A 188 11.43 -1.63 -0.26
CA LYS A 188 12.24 -1.66 -1.49
C LYS A 188 12.17 -3.05 -2.14
N TYR A 189 10.95 -3.43 -2.62
CA TYR A 189 10.69 -4.80 -3.06
C TYR A 189 11.46 -5.22 -4.31
N ASN A 190 11.73 -4.28 -5.21
CA ASN A 190 12.48 -4.59 -6.44
C ASN A 190 13.96 -4.83 -6.18
N GLU A 191 14.56 -4.01 -5.30
CA GLU A 191 15.94 -4.23 -4.85
C GLU A 191 16.04 -5.54 -4.07
N ALA A 192 15.06 -5.82 -3.21
CA ALA A 192 15.00 -7.10 -2.50
C ALA A 192 14.91 -8.29 -3.48
N GLU A 193 14.10 -8.18 -4.53
CA GLU A 193 13.97 -9.24 -5.53
C GLU A 193 15.28 -9.45 -6.29
N LYS A 194 15.94 -8.36 -6.73
CA LYS A 194 17.24 -8.39 -7.39
C LYS A 194 18.31 -9.04 -6.52
N ASP A 195 18.39 -8.63 -5.26
CA ASP A 195 19.35 -9.17 -4.31
C ASP A 195 19.10 -10.67 -4.06
N PHE A 196 17.84 -11.10 -3.94
CA PHE A 196 17.48 -12.52 -3.84
C PHE A 196 17.82 -13.30 -5.11
N ASP A 197 17.62 -12.71 -6.30
CA ASP A 197 17.96 -13.35 -7.57
C ASP A 197 19.47 -13.57 -7.70
N GLU A 198 20.26 -12.55 -7.39
CA GLU A 198 21.72 -12.64 -7.41
C GLU A 198 22.21 -13.65 -6.36
N ALA A 199 21.69 -13.59 -5.13
CA ALA A 199 22.01 -14.55 -4.08
C ALA A 199 21.65 -15.99 -4.50
N THR A 200 20.48 -16.18 -5.15
CA THR A 200 20.05 -17.50 -5.67
C THR A 200 21.02 -18.02 -6.72
N GLN A 201 21.43 -17.20 -7.68
CA GLN A 201 22.37 -17.58 -8.73
C GLN A 201 23.73 -18.01 -8.15
N ILE A 202 24.26 -17.24 -7.20
CA ILE A 202 25.55 -17.54 -6.56
C ILE A 202 25.45 -18.86 -5.78
N ILE A 203 24.42 -19.03 -4.95
CA ILE A 203 24.23 -20.25 -4.14
C ILE A 203 23.97 -21.48 -5.00
N THR A 204 23.22 -21.34 -6.10
CA THR A 204 23.04 -22.44 -7.07
C THR A 204 24.37 -22.88 -7.65
N LYS A 205 25.25 -21.94 -8.00
CA LYS A 205 26.57 -22.23 -8.54
C LYS A 205 27.52 -22.87 -7.50
N VAL A 206 27.43 -22.43 -6.24
CA VAL A 206 28.35 -22.86 -5.16
C VAL A 206 27.91 -24.17 -4.52
N PHE A 207 26.62 -24.34 -4.23
CA PHE A 207 26.07 -25.47 -3.47
C PHE A 207 25.10 -26.35 -4.27
N GLY A 208 24.58 -25.86 -5.40
CA GLY A 208 23.53 -26.53 -6.17
C GLY A 208 22.12 -26.30 -5.62
N GLU A 209 21.13 -26.70 -6.43
CA GLU A 209 19.70 -26.53 -6.09
C GLU A 209 19.19 -27.46 -4.98
N GLN A 210 19.90 -28.56 -4.69
CA GLN A 210 19.58 -29.48 -3.62
C GLN A 210 20.37 -29.16 -2.34
N SER A 211 20.43 -27.90 -1.98
CA SER A 211 21.14 -27.46 -0.76
C SER A 211 20.22 -26.70 0.20
N THR A 212 20.56 -26.75 1.47
CA THR A 212 19.88 -25.99 2.53
C THR A 212 19.88 -24.49 2.23
N GLN A 213 21.03 -23.96 1.75
CA GLN A 213 21.21 -22.56 1.44
C GLN A 213 20.29 -22.09 0.30
N PHE A 214 20.17 -22.90 -0.75
CA PHE A 214 19.26 -22.64 -1.85
C PHE A 214 17.80 -22.64 -1.38
N ALA A 215 17.40 -23.63 -0.57
CA ALA A 215 16.06 -23.70 -0.01
C ALA A 215 15.71 -22.45 0.82
N ILE A 216 16.65 -21.97 1.66
CA ILE A 216 16.46 -20.78 2.51
C ILE A 216 16.24 -19.53 1.65
N ILE A 217 17.08 -19.29 0.64
CA ILE A 217 16.94 -18.11 -0.21
C ILE A 217 15.62 -18.15 -1.00
N LEU A 218 15.24 -19.32 -1.55
CA LEU A 218 13.96 -19.45 -2.24
C LEU A 218 12.77 -19.16 -1.31
N ASN A 219 12.82 -19.67 -0.07
CA ASN A 219 11.78 -19.40 0.91
C ASN A 219 11.69 -17.90 1.25
N ASN A 220 12.83 -17.23 1.43
CA ASN A 220 12.86 -15.80 1.73
C ASN A 220 12.36 -14.97 0.54
N LYS A 221 12.74 -15.33 -0.69
CA LYS A 221 12.19 -14.73 -1.90
C LYS A 221 10.67 -14.96 -2.02
N ALA A 222 10.19 -16.15 -1.67
CA ALA A 222 8.76 -16.44 -1.63
C ALA A 222 8.02 -15.58 -0.59
N MET A 223 8.62 -15.33 0.58
CA MET A 223 8.06 -14.41 1.58
C MET A 223 8.00 -12.96 1.06
N LEU A 224 8.98 -12.53 0.25
CA LEU A 224 8.90 -11.26 -0.46
C LEU A 224 7.68 -11.23 -1.40
N TYR A 225 7.49 -12.26 -2.23
CA TYR A 225 6.34 -12.35 -3.14
C TYR A 225 5.01 -12.39 -2.40
N GLN A 226 4.96 -13.07 -1.25
CA GLN A 226 3.79 -13.05 -0.36
C GLN A 226 3.50 -11.62 0.15
N ALA A 227 4.52 -10.88 0.60
CA ALA A 227 4.37 -9.48 1.01
C ALA A 227 3.93 -8.57 -0.14
N MET A 228 4.29 -8.90 -1.37
CA MET A 228 3.84 -8.21 -2.59
C MET A 228 2.42 -8.63 -3.04
N GLY A 229 1.76 -9.58 -2.35
CA GLY A 229 0.47 -10.14 -2.76
C GLY A 229 0.54 -11.07 -3.97
N ARG A 230 1.74 -11.48 -4.39
CA ARG A 230 2.00 -12.41 -5.50
C ARG A 230 1.92 -13.85 -4.98
N TYR A 231 0.74 -14.24 -4.51
CA TYR A 231 0.56 -15.55 -3.84
C TYR A 231 0.84 -16.76 -4.73
N PRO A 232 0.44 -16.82 -6.02
CA PRO A 232 0.75 -17.97 -6.87
C PRO A 232 2.26 -18.22 -6.99
N GLU A 233 3.06 -17.20 -7.25
CA GLU A 233 4.51 -17.29 -7.37
C GLU A 233 5.18 -17.59 -6.02
N ALA A 234 4.66 -17.01 -4.92
CA ALA A 234 5.13 -17.30 -3.58
C ALA A 234 4.95 -18.79 -3.25
N ILE A 235 3.76 -19.35 -3.54
CA ILE A 235 3.44 -20.76 -3.31
C ILE A 235 4.34 -21.68 -4.16
N ASP A 236 4.61 -21.34 -5.42
CA ASP A 236 5.51 -22.10 -6.28
C ASP A 236 6.94 -22.14 -5.70
N LEU A 237 7.50 -20.99 -5.34
CA LEU A 237 8.83 -20.91 -4.74
C LEU A 237 8.91 -21.66 -3.39
N MET A 238 7.86 -21.58 -2.56
CA MET A 238 7.78 -22.31 -1.30
C MET A 238 7.74 -23.83 -1.52
N LYS A 239 6.99 -24.32 -2.51
CA LYS A 239 7.00 -25.73 -2.88
C LYS A 239 8.39 -26.19 -3.33
N ARG A 240 9.06 -25.42 -4.16
CA ARG A 240 10.44 -25.69 -4.61
C ARG A 240 11.41 -25.67 -3.43
N SER A 241 11.25 -24.76 -2.48
CA SER A 241 12.11 -24.69 -1.29
C SER A 241 11.91 -25.91 -0.39
N VAL A 242 10.68 -26.43 -0.25
CA VAL A 242 10.39 -27.68 0.48
C VAL A 242 11.08 -28.86 -0.20
N VAL A 243 10.98 -28.98 -1.52
CA VAL A 243 11.66 -30.04 -2.28
C VAL A 243 13.19 -29.95 -2.09
N ALA A 244 13.76 -28.75 -2.17
CA ALA A 244 15.19 -28.53 -2.02
C ALA A 244 15.72 -28.91 -0.62
N ILE A 245 14.98 -28.53 0.45
CA ILE A 245 15.39 -28.86 1.83
C ILE A 245 15.28 -30.36 2.12
N ASP A 246 14.27 -31.04 1.59
CA ASP A 246 14.10 -32.48 1.76
C ASP A 246 15.17 -33.29 1.00
N ALA A 247 15.65 -32.77 -0.15
CA ALA A 247 16.71 -33.33 -0.95
C ALA A 247 18.14 -33.00 -0.46
N ALA A 248 18.28 -31.99 0.41
CA ALA A 248 19.59 -31.53 0.86
C ALA A 248 20.40 -32.63 1.56
N PRO A 249 21.73 -32.72 1.32
CA PRO A 249 22.58 -33.76 1.91
C PRO A 249 22.52 -33.77 3.43
N LYS A 250 22.18 -34.90 4.00
CA LYS A 250 22.20 -35.15 5.45
C LYS A 250 23.63 -35.39 5.90
N LYS A 251 24.18 -34.55 6.80
CA LYS A 251 25.52 -34.73 7.34
C LYS A 251 25.64 -36.14 7.99
N THR A 252 26.46 -36.99 7.38
CA THR A 252 26.81 -38.32 7.93
C THR A 252 27.84 -38.12 9.03
N GLY A 253 27.55 -38.56 10.26
CA GLY A 253 28.53 -38.64 11.35
C GLY A 253 28.04 -38.42 12.75
N GLN A 254 26.97 -37.74 12.98
CA GLN A 254 26.23 -37.65 14.24
C GLN A 254 24.76 -37.69 13.89
N GLY A 255 24.03 -38.67 14.41
CA GLY A 255 22.62 -39.02 14.16
C GLY A 255 21.82 -38.06 13.28
N LYS A 256 21.32 -38.59 12.17
CA LYS A 256 20.38 -38.02 11.19
C LYS A 256 19.81 -36.66 11.54
N LYS A 257 20.50 -35.54 11.22
CA LYS A 257 19.93 -34.19 11.23
C LYS A 257 19.59 -33.81 9.80
N SER A 258 18.34 -34.01 9.40
CA SER A 258 17.79 -33.29 8.29
C SER A 258 17.45 -31.88 8.80
N PHE A 259 17.86 -30.85 8.08
CA PHE A 259 17.25 -29.54 8.22
C PHE A 259 15.73 -29.74 8.10
N ASP A 260 14.97 -29.17 9.00
CA ASP A 260 13.57 -29.54 9.17
C ASP A 260 12.70 -28.75 8.18
N SER A 261 12.04 -29.46 7.29
CA SER A 261 11.11 -28.88 6.33
C SER A 261 9.87 -28.21 6.98
N ARG A 262 9.66 -28.39 8.28
CA ARG A 262 8.47 -27.86 8.99
C ARG A 262 8.30 -26.35 8.87
N LYS A 263 9.37 -25.54 8.95
CA LYS A 263 9.28 -24.08 8.77
C LYS A 263 8.88 -23.71 7.35
N PHE A 264 9.44 -24.38 6.38
CA PHE A 264 9.10 -24.20 4.97
C PHE A 264 7.64 -24.57 4.70
N LEU A 265 7.17 -25.68 5.26
CA LEU A 265 5.77 -26.09 5.21
C LEU A 265 4.86 -25.09 5.94
N SER A 266 5.28 -24.53 7.07
CA SER A 266 4.52 -23.51 7.82
C SER A 266 4.37 -22.22 7.00
N ASN A 267 5.43 -21.79 6.31
CA ASN A 267 5.38 -20.63 5.42
C ASN A 267 4.47 -20.91 4.22
N LEU A 268 4.55 -22.10 3.62
CA LEU A 268 3.67 -22.55 2.55
C LEU A 268 2.20 -22.57 3.00
N ALA A 269 1.92 -23.09 4.19
CA ALA A 269 0.58 -23.08 4.77
C ALA A 269 0.06 -21.65 4.97
N SER A 270 0.91 -20.74 5.45
CA SER A 270 0.56 -19.31 5.59
C SER A 270 0.29 -18.65 4.24
N ALA A 271 1.05 -18.98 3.20
CA ALA A 271 0.81 -18.47 1.85
C ALA A 271 -0.53 -18.96 1.29
N TYR A 272 -0.89 -20.22 1.49
CA TYR A 272 -2.22 -20.73 1.14
C TYR A 272 -3.33 -20.04 1.92
N GLN A 273 -3.14 -19.77 3.22
CA GLN A 273 -4.11 -19.05 4.04
C GLN A 273 -4.37 -17.62 3.50
N LEU A 274 -3.30 -16.90 3.18
CA LEU A 274 -3.38 -15.53 2.64
C LEU A 274 -3.96 -15.48 1.23
N SER A 275 -3.77 -16.53 0.43
CA SER A 275 -4.39 -16.65 -0.90
C SER A 275 -5.87 -17.08 -0.84
N GLY A 276 -6.42 -17.30 0.36
CA GLY A 276 -7.80 -17.78 0.55
C GLY A 276 -7.98 -19.30 0.37
N ASN A 277 -6.91 -20.05 0.07
CA ASN A 277 -6.99 -21.51 -0.04
C ASN A 277 -6.86 -22.18 1.35
N LEU A 278 -7.89 -21.97 2.19
CA LEU A 278 -7.90 -22.44 3.56
C LEU A 278 -7.81 -23.98 3.72
N PRO A 279 -8.43 -24.80 2.83
CA PRO A 279 -8.30 -26.26 2.93
C PRO A 279 -6.86 -26.77 2.72
N GLU A 280 -6.12 -26.18 1.76
CA GLU A 280 -4.74 -26.60 1.53
C GLU A 280 -3.82 -26.10 2.65
N SER A 281 -4.09 -24.91 3.20
CA SER A 281 -3.41 -24.40 4.40
C SER A 281 -3.58 -25.36 5.59
N GLU A 282 -4.82 -25.78 5.86
CA GLU A 282 -5.13 -26.75 6.93
C GLU A 282 -4.34 -28.06 6.75
N LYS A 283 -4.35 -28.60 5.53
CA LYS A 283 -3.62 -29.82 5.20
C LYS A 283 -2.12 -29.72 5.52
N GLN A 284 -1.46 -28.61 5.16
CA GLN A 284 -0.04 -28.41 5.46
C GLN A 284 0.20 -28.30 6.97
N PHE A 285 -0.63 -27.54 7.70
CA PHE A 285 -0.50 -27.43 9.16
C PHE A 285 -0.74 -28.77 9.88
N LEU A 286 -1.66 -29.59 9.39
CA LEU A 286 -1.90 -30.93 9.97
C LEU A 286 -0.73 -31.89 9.74
N VAL A 287 -0.04 -31.81 8.59
CA VAL A 287 1.21 -32.57 8.37
C VAL A 287 2.26 -32.19 9.39
N ILE A 288 2.46 -30.90 9.64
CA ILE A 288 3.43 -30.42 10.64
C ILE A 288 3.00 -30.85 12.05
N LYS A 289 1.70 -30.78 12.37
CA LYS A 289 1.14 -31.18 13.65
C LYS A 289 1.42 -32.67 13.93
N ASP A 290 1.22 -33.54 12.93
CA ASP A 290 1.51 -34.97 13.03
C ASP A 290 3.00 -35.24 13.34
N ILE A 291 3.91 -34.51 12.69
CA ILE A 291 5.34 -34.61 12.95
C ILE A 291 5.66 -34.27 14.43
N PHE A 292 5.07 -33.21 14.99
CA PHE A 292 5.27 -32.82 16.37
C PHE A 292 4.66 -33.82 17.37
N GLU A 293 3.48 -34.36 17.07
CA GLU A 293 2.78 -35.28 18.00
C GLU A 293 3.39 -36.68 18.03
N ASN A 294 3.90 -37.16 16.90
CA ASN A 294 4.37 -38.55 16.76
C ASN A 294 5.89 -38.69 16.83
N ARG A 295 6.67 -37.65 16.55
CA ARG A 295 8.13 -37.74 16.43
C ARG A 295 8.91 -36.79 17.34
N LEU A 296 8.28 -35.79 17.90
CA LEU A 296 8.91 -34.70 18.64
C LEU A 296 8.17 -34.47 19.96
N GLN A 297 8.84 -33.78 20.88
CA GLN A 297 8.23 -33.45 22.18
C GLN A 297 7.15 -32.38 22.00
N LYS A 298 5.96 -32.59 22.56
CA LYS A 298 4.81 -31.65 22.55
C LYS A 298 5.07 -30.36 23.34
N GLY A 299 6.20 -30.24 24.02
CA GLY A 299 6.68 -29.03 24.71
C GLY A 299 7.52 -28.10 23.84
N ASN A 300 7.72 -28.40 22.55
CA ASN A 300 8.52 -27.57 21.67
C ASN A 300 7.85 -26.21 21.37
N PRO A 301 8.54 -25.06 21.48
CA PRO A 301 8.01 -23.74 21.13
C PRO A 301 7.49 -23.60 19.68
N GLU A 302 8.08 -24.33 18.74
CA GLU A 302 7.58 -24.32 17.35
C GLU A 302 6.20 -24.96 17.24
N TYR A 303 5.97 -26.05 18.04
CA TYR A 303 4.64 -26.64 18.14
C TYR A 303 3.61 -25.64 18.70
N ALA A 304 4.00 -24.80 19.66
CA ALA A 304 3.14 -23.73 20.15
C ALA A 304 2.79 -22.73 19.05
N GLY A 305 3.78 -22.34 18.25
CA GLY A 305 3.57 -21.47 17.08
C GLY A 305 2.58 -22.06 16.07
N LEU A 306 2.76 -23.34 15.73
CA LEU A 306 1.84 -24.07 14.86
C LEU A 306 0.41 -24.10 15.42
N LEU A 307 0.24 -24.41 16.70
CA LEU A 307 -1.08 -24.45 17.34
C LEU A 307 -1.78 -23.10 17.29
N ASN A 308 -1.02 -22.00 17.48
CA ASN A 308 -1.56 -20.65 17.35
C ASN A 308 -2.02 -20.36 15.91
N GLN A 309 -1.20 -20.68 14.91
CA GLN A 309 -1.54 -20.48 13.51
C GLN A 309 -2.77 -21.30 13.10
N LEU A 310 -2.83 -22.56 13.52
CA LEU A 310 -3.97 -23.43 13.26
C LEU A 310 -5.25 -22.91 13.95
N GLY A 311 -5.14 -22.36 15.15
CA GLY A 311 -6.26 -21.71 15.84
C GLY A 311 -6.79 -20.51 15.06
N ILE A 312 -5.93 -19.65 14.51
CA ILE A 312 -6.33 -18.51 13.66
C ILE A 312 -6.96 -19.00 12.35
N LEU A 313 -6.38 -20.03 11.72
CA LEU A 313 -6.98 -20.62 10.51
C LEU A 313 -8.40 -21.16 10.79
N TYR A 314 -8.60 -21.82 11.93
CA TYR A 314 -9.91 -22.36 12.31
C TYR A 314 -10.96 -21.29 12.59
N ILE A 315 -10.55 -20.11 13.11
CA ILE A 315 -11.43 -18.95 13.19
C ILE A 315 -11.92 -18.55 11.77
N GLN A 316 -11.01 -18.48 10.81
CA GLN A 316 -11.34 -18.11 9.42
C GLN A 316 -12.23 -19.16 8.73
N MET A 317 -12.04 -20.45 9.08
CA MET A 317 -12.85 -21.55 8.56
C MET A 317 -14.19 -21.73 9.30
N GLY A 318 -14.44 -20.97 10.37
CA GLY A 318 -15.65 -21.14 11.21
C GLY A 318 -15.63 -22.36 12.12
N LYS A 319 -14.49 -23.06 12.28
CA LYS A 319 -14.32 -24.23 13.15
C LYS A 319 -14.06 -23.85 14.61
N MET A 320 -14.99 -23.12 15.23
CA MET A 320 -14.81 -22.45 16.52
C MET A 320 -14.55 -23.37 17.72
N ASP A 321 -15.06 -24.61 17.69
CA ASP A 321 -14.99 -25.55 18.84
C ASP A 321 -13.56 -25.98 19.18
N GLN A 322 -12.64 -25.94 18.22
CA GLN A 322 -11.25 -26.38 18.39
C GLN A 322 -10.31 -25.24 18.78
N VAL A 323 -10.70 -23.99 18.57
CA VAL A 323 -9.82 -22.81 18.66
C VAL A 323 -9.29 -22.61 20.08
N GLU A 324 -10.17 -22.66 21.09
CA GLU A 324 -9.79 -22.39 22.47
C GLU A 324 -8.70 -23.36 22.97
N ALA A 325 -8.88 -24.65 22.70
CA ALA A 325 -7.93 -25.68 23.11
C ALA A 325 -6.55 -25.48 22.46
N LEU A 326 -6.51 -25.14 21.16
CA LEU A 326 -5.27 -24.91 20.44
C LEU A 326 -4.52 -23.68 20.98
N LEU A 327 -5.22 -22.57 21.17
CA LEU A 327 -4.60 -21.32 21.66
C LEU A 327 -4.16 -21.43 23.11
N LYS A 328 -4.93 -22.08 23.97
CA LYS A 328 -4.53 -22.35 25.37
C LYS A 328 -3.29 -23.23 25.42
N LYS A 329 -3.25 -24.31 24.62
CA LYS A 329 -2.09 -25.20 24.59
C LYS A 329 -0.84 -24.49 24.08
N SER A 330 -0.98 -23.65 23.07
CA SER A 330 0.09 -22.77 22.60
C SER A 330 0.63 -21.87 23.71
N ALA A 331 -0.26 -21.19 24.44
CA ALA A 331 0.13 -20.31 25.55
C ALA A 331 0.86 -21.06 26.67
N GLU A 332 0.38 -22.24 27.04
CA GLU A 332 1.04 -23.11 28.05
C GLU A 332 2.46 -23.45 27.64
N VAL A 333 2.66 -23.89 26.39
CA VAL A 333 3.98 -24.28 25.88
C VAL A 333 4.92 -23.08 25.84
N TYR A 334 4.49 -21.92 25.38
CA TYR A 334 5.33 -20.71 25.40
C TYR A 334 5.67 -20.28 26.83
N LYS A 335 4.69 -20.31 27.76
CA LYS A 335 4.91 -19.96 29.16
C LYS A 335 5.91 -20.90 29.85
N SER A 336 5.84 -22.19 29.58
CA SER A 336 6.75 -23.19 30.19
C SER A 336 8.18 -23.05 29.70
N ASN A 337 8.40 -22.68 28.43
CA ASN A 337 9.73 -22.56 27.85
C ASN A 337 10.39 -21.19 28.09
N PHE A 338 9.62 -20.09 27.97
CA PHE A 338 10.18 -18.73 27.93
C PHE A 338 9.64 -17.81 29.04
N LYS A 339 8.82 -18.35 29.96
CA LYS A 339 8.04 -17.59 30.92
C LYS A 339 7.03 -16.67 30.22
N GLU A 340 6.52 -15.65 30.93
CA GLU A 340 5.47 -14.78 30.40
C GLU A 340 6.01 -13.59 29.60
N ASP A 341 7.23 -13.15 29.89
CA ASP A 341 7.87 -12.02 29.23
C ASP A 341 8.46 -12.41 27.86
N ASN A 342 7.57 -12.77 26.94
CA ASN A 342 7.95 -13.24 25.61
C ASN A 342 6.95 -12.77 24.54
N PRO A 343 7.41 -12.21 23.40
CA PRO A 343 6.52 -11.73 22.34
C PRO A 343 5.59 -12.78 21.75
N SER A 344 6.02 -14.05 21.66
CA SER A 344 5.20 -15.14 21.14
C SER A 344 4.09 -15.53 22.12
N PHE A 345 4.39 -15.53 23.43
CA PHE A 345 3.35 -15.69 24.46
C PHE A 345 2.34 -14.54 24.36
N ALA A 346 2.81 -13.29 24.28
CA ALA A 346 1.93 -12.13 24.13
C ALA A 346 1.08 -12.22 22.86
N LYS A 347 1.63 -12.73 21.74
CA LYS A 347 0.88 -12.98 20.51
C LYS A 347 -0.29 -13.93 20.77
N THR A 348 -0.01 -15.07 21.41
CA THR A 348 -1.05 -16.06 21.71
C THR A 348 -2.10 -15.53 22.68
N GLN A 349 -1.70 -14.72 23.71
CA GLN A 349 -2.64 -14.06 24.61
C GLN A 349 -3.55 -13.09 23.84
N ASN A 350 -2.98 -12.31 22.93
CA ASN A 350 -3.75 -11.39 22.07
C ASN A 350 -4.75 -12.16 21.19
N ASP A 351 -4.35 -13.25 20.58
CA ASP A 351 -5.19 -14.04 19.67
C ASP A 351 -6.30 -14.77 20.44
N LEU A 352 -6.00 -15.32 21.61
CA LEU A 352 -7.00 -15.91 22.50
C LEU A 352 -7.97 -14.85 23.07
N GLY A 353 -7.47 -13.67 23.42
CA GLY A 353 -8.28 -12.55 23.85
C GLY A 353 -9.27 -12.10 22.79
N ASN A 354 -8.81 -11.99 21.52
CA ASN A 354 -9.70 -11.69 20.39
C ASN A 354 -10.74 -12.79 20.15
N PHE A 355 -10.34 -14.05 20.25
CA PHE A 355 -11.29 -15.16 20.15
C PHE A 355 -12.38 -15.06 21.23
N TYR A 356 -12.02 -14.77 22.49
CA TYR A 356 -12.99 -14.59 23.56
C TYR A 356 -13.92 -13.38 23.31
N ARG A 357 -13.38 -12.28 22.77
CA ARG A 357 -14.21 -11.14 22.36
C ARG A 357 -15.24 -11.55 21.32
N MET A 358 -14.85 -12.33 20.30
CA MET A 358 -15.77 -12.83 19.26
C MET A 358 -16.86 -13.76 19.84
N GLN A 359 -16.55 -14.49 20.93
CA GLN A 359 -17.49 -15.34 21.66
C GLN A 359 -18.35 -14.58 22.70
N GLY A 360 -18.15 -13.25 22.86
CA GLY A 360 -18.87 -12.46 23.87
C GLY A 360 -18.32 -12.59 25.29
N ARG A 361 -17.21 -13.32 25.51
CA ARG A 361 -16.53 -13.48 26.82
C ARG A 361 -15.62 -12.28 27.07
N LEU A 362 -16.25 -11.11 27.28
CA LEU A 362 -15.54 -9.82 27.27
C LEU A 362 -14.60 -9.62 28.48
N ALA A 363 -14.91 -10.20 29.64
CA ALA A 363 -14.06 -10.12 30.82
C ALA A 363 -12.76 -10.95 30.64
N ASP A 364 -12.89 -12.17 30.13
CA ASP A 364 -11.72 -13.03 29.83
C ASP A 364 -10.85 -12.38 28.75
N SER A 365 -11.48 -11.79 27.73
CA SER A 365 -10.81 -11.06 26.67
C SER A 365 -9.98 -9.90 27.21
N GLU A 366 -10.54 -9.07 28.10
CA GLU A 366 -9.87 -7.90 28.68
C GLU A 366 -8.56 -8.27 29.38
N MET A 367 -8.62 -9.28 30.24
CA MET A 367 -7.46 -9.75 30.99
C MET A 367 -6.30 -10.16 30.05
N LEU A 368 -6.63 -10.89 28.99
CA LEU A 368 -5.60 -11.40 28.06
C LEU A 368 -5.04 -10.30 27.15
N LEU A 369 -5.90 -9.40 26.67
CA LEU A 369 -5.49 -8.29 25.79
C LEU A 369 -4.64 -7.26 26.54
N LEU A 370 -4.98 -6.93 27.79
CA LEU A 370 -4.16 -6.05 28.65
C LEU A 370 -2.78 -6.66 28.89
N LYS A 371 -2.73 -7.95 29.21
CA LYS A 371 -1.46 -8.67 29.39
C LYS A 371 -0.61 -8.67 28.14
N ALA A 372 -1.22 -8.93 26.97
CA ALA A 372 -0.52 -8.93 25.71
C ALA A 372 0.05 -7.54 25.36
N ALA A 373 -0.74 -6.48 25.55
CA ALA A 373 -0.32 -5.11 25.31
C ALA A 373 0.83 -4.69 26.22
N ASP A 374 0.75 -5.01 27.54
CA ASP A 374 1.83 -4.71 28.50
C ASP A 374 3.16 -5.38 28.09
N ILE A 375 3.13 -6.68 27.80
CA ILE A 375 4.33 -7.41 27.39
C ILE A 375 4.93 -6.82 26.11
N ARG A 376 4.09 -6.55 25.11
CA ARG A 376 4.55 -5.99 23.83
C ARG A 376 5.11 -4.57 24.00
N LYS A 377 4.47 -3.74 24.82
CA LYS A 377 4.96 -2.39 25.15
C LYS A 377 6.36 -2.43 25.75
N ARG A 378 6.57 -3.30 26.76
CA ARG A 378 7.86 -3.42 27.47
C ARG A 378 8.97 -4.01 26.61
N ILE A 379 8.66 -4.99 25.76
CA ILE A 379 9.68 -5.75 25.02
C ILE A 379 9.93 -5.14 23.64
N LEU A 380 8.87 -4.74 22.93
CA LEU A 380 8.95 -4.28 21.53
C LEU A 380 8.92 -2.75 21.40
N GLY A 381 8.39 -2.06 22.42
CA GLY A 381 8.20 -0.61 22.40
C GLY A 381 6.87 -0.17 21.77
N GLU A 382 6.50 1.10 22.02
CA GLU A 382 5.20 1.67 21.59
C GLU A 382 5.10 1.91 20.06
N GLY A 383 6.23 1.98 19.36
CA GLY A 383 6.26 2.12 17.90
C GLY A 383 6.08 0.81 17.14
N HIS A 384 6.12 -0.34 17.82
CA HIS A 384 6.09 -1.64 17.14
C HIS A 384 4.67 -1.99 16.64
N PRO A 385 4.49 -2.47 15.38
CA PRO A 385 3.19 -2.79 14.81
C PRO A 385 2.35 -3.75 15.67
N ASP A 386 2.98 -4.73 16.33
CA ASP A 386 2.29 -5.67 17.19
C ASP A 386 1.74 -5.02 18.48
N TYR A 387 2.45 -4.03 19.04
CA TYR A 387 1.92 -3.25 20.15
C TYR A 387 0.69 -2.44 19.70
N ILE A 388 0.81 -1.74 18.57
CA ILE A 388 -0.31 -0.96 17.99
C ILE A 388 -1.54 -1.86 17.74
N LYS A 389 -1.32 -3.10 17.26
CA LYS A 389 -2.39 -4.09 17.11
C LYS A 389 -3.05 -4.48 18.42
N SER A 390 -2.29 -4.61 19.52
CA SER A 390 -2.86 -4.90 20.85
C SER A 390 -3.67 -3.72 21.39
N VAL A 391 -3.17 -2.51 21.19
CA VAL A 391 -3.88 -1.25 21.52
C VAL A 391 -5.22 -1.17 20.79
N GLU A 392 -5.20 -1.40 19.48
CA GLU A 392 -6.42 -1.43 18.67
C GLU A 392 -7.43 -2.48 19.17
N ASN A 393 -6.97 -3.69 19.49
CA ASN A 393 -7.83 -4.77 20.01
C ASN A 393 -8.45 -4.43 21.37
N LEU A 394 -7.73 -3.75 22.24
CA LEU A 394 -8.28 -3.20 23.49
C LEU A 394 -9.36 -2.16 23.24
N GLY A 395 -9.11 -1.25 22.31
CA GLY A 395 -10.10 -0.26 21.90
C GLY A 395 -11.38 -0.90 21.36
N ILE A 396 -11.26 -1.91 20.50
CA ILE A 396 -12.40 -2.67 19.98
C ILE A 396 -13.14 -3.40 21.11
N LEU A 397 -12.41 -4.00 22.06
CA LEU A 397 -13.02 -4.66 23.21
C LEU A 397 -13.86 -3.70 24.03
N TYR A 398 -13.32 -2.55 24.44
CA TYR A 398 -14.07 -1.56 25.23
C TYR A 398 -15.25 -0.98 24.45
N TRP A 399 -15.08 -0.75 23.14
CA TRP A 399 -16.19 -0.38 22.27
C TRP A 399 -17.32 -1.43 22.32
N LYS A 400 -16.99 -2.72 22.16
CA LYS A 400 -17.99 -3.81 22.24
C LYS A 400 -18.58 -4.03 23.63
N LYS A 401 -17.91 -3.57 24.68
CA LYS A 401 -18.46 -3.50 26.05
C LYS A 401 -19.42 -2.31 26.25
N GLY A 402 -19.53 -1.39 25.29
CA GLY A 402 -20.26 -0.13 25.42
C GLY A 402 -19.52 0.94 26.26
N ASP A 403 -18.27 0.68 26.65
CA ASP A 403 -17.44 1.65 27.39
C ASP A 403 -16.68 2.52 26.39
N PHE A 404 -17.43 3.44 25.75
CA PHE A 404 -16.88 4.31 24.72
C PHE A 404 -15.77 5.22 25.24
N ALA A 405 -15.85 5.64 26.51
CA ALA A 405 -14.83 6.49 27.11
C ALA A 405 -13.47 5.78 27.22
N LYS A 406 -13.46 4.50 27.61
CA LYS A 406 -12.23 3.69 27.62
C LYS A 406 -11.77 3.26 26.25
N ALA A 407 -12.69 3.09 25.29
CA ALA A 407 -12.33 2.70 23.92
C ALA A 407 -11.54 3.80 23.20
N TYR A 408 -11.89 5.06 23.43
CA TYR A 408 -11.36 6.23 22.73
C TYR A 408 -9.82 6.29 22.71
N PRO A 409 -9.12 6.34 23.87
CA PRO A 409 -7.68 6.52 23.88
C PRO A 409 -6.95 5.42 23.08
N PHE A 410 -7.42 4.19 23.12
CA PHE A 410 -6.82 3.08 22.41
C PHE A 410 -7.04 3.15 20.89
N LEU A 411 -8.26 3.44 20.45
CA LEU A 411 -8.57 3.54 19.02
C LEU A 411 -7.94 4.79 18.40
N HIS A 412 -7.91 5.89 19.15
CA HIS A 412 -7.25 7.13 18.73
C HIS A 412 -5.73 6.92 18.58
N GLU A 413 -5.08 6.35 19.62
CA GLU A 413 -3.63 6.03 19.56
C GLU A 413 -3.31 5.15 18.34
N ALA A 414 -4.11 4.11 18.09
CA ALA A 414 -3.88 3.22 16.95
C ALA A 414 -4.02 3.94 15.61
N ALA A 415 -4.99 4.84 15.46
CA ALA A 415 -5.18 5.63 14.25
C ALA A 415 -4.06 6.66 14.05
N ASP A 416 -3.66 7.37 15.12
CA ASP A 416 -2.58 8.36 15.09
C ASP A 416 -1.24 7.72 14.72
N LYS A 417 -0.89 6.58 15.34
CA LYS A 417 0.32 5.83 14.99
C LYS A 417 0.32 5.37 13.52
N SER A 418 -0.87 5.13 12.95
CA SER A 418 -0.99 4.81 11.53
C SER A 418 -0.77 6.02 10.63
N LEU A 419 -1.20 7.22 11.04
CA LEU A 419 -0.86 8.47 10.35
C LEU A 419 0.63 8.78 10.44
N ASP A 420 1.24 8.59 11.60
CA ASP A 420 2.69 8.75 11.79
C ASP A 420 3.46 7.81 10.84
N PHE A 421 2.99 6.57 10.71
CA PHE A 421 3.56 5.60 9.77
C PHE A 421 3.43 6.09 8.32
N ILE A 422 2.24 6.55 7.90
CA ILE A 422 2.00 7.10 6.56
C ILE A 422 2.94 8.28 6.30
N THR A 423 3.04 9.20 7.24
CA THR A 423 3.87 10.42 7.09
C THR A 423 5.36 10.07 6.99
N SER A 424 5.83 9.07 7.74
CA SER A 424 7.25 8.71 7.82
C SER A 424 7.70 7.79 6.69
N TYR A 425 6.87 6.86 6.26
CA TYR A 425 7.29 5.77 5.37
C TYR A 425 6.74 5.85 3.94
N PHE A 426 5.63 6.58 3.70
CA PHE A 426 5.09 6.70 2.34
C PHE A 426 5.94 7.55 1.39
N PRO A 427 6.59 8.65 1.82
CA PRO A 427 7.31 9.51 0.89
C PRO A 427 8.30 8.77 -0.03
N PRO A 428 9.16 7.85 0.46
CA PRO A 428 10.14 7.15 -0.38
C PRO A 428 9.58 5.96 -1.19
N MET A 429 8.29 5.62 -1.06
CA MET A 429 7.67 4.47 -1.73
C MET A 429 7.15 4.82 -3.13
N SER A 430 7.10 3.82 -4.03
CA SER A 430 6.34 3.90 -5.28
C SER A 430 4.82 3.89 -5.03
N GLU A 431 4.01 4.32 -5.99
CA GLU A 431 2.53 4.31 -5.88
C GLU A 431 1.99 2.89 -5.60
N ALA A 432 2.55 1.88 -6.25
CA ALA A 432 2.17 0.47 -6.05
C ALA A 432 2.41 0.00 -4.60
N GLU A 433 3.52 0.40 -3.99
CA GLU A 433 3.84 0.07 -2.60
C GLU A 433 2.95 0.84 -1.63
N LYS A 434 2.74 2.14 -1.85
CA LYS A 434 1.81 2.95 -1.05
C LYS A 434 0.41 2.35 -1.05
N THR A 435 -0.07 1.88 -2.20
CA THR A 435 -1.39 1.23 -2.32
C THR A 435 -1.47 0.00 -1.42
N LYS A 436 -0.47 -0.89 -1.44
CA LYS A 436 -0.46 -2.09 -0.59
C LYS A 436 -0.42 -1.77 0.91
N TYR A 437 0.39 -0.80 1.31
CA TYR A 437 0.40 -0.36 2.71
C TYR A 437 -0.91 0.31 3.11
N TRP A 438 -1.50 1.08 2.21
CA TRP A 438 -2.80 1.69 2.46
C TRP A 438 -3.89 0.63 2.67
N ASP A 439 -3.91 -0.45 1.90
CA ASP A 439 -4.84 -1.57 2.07
C ASP A 439 -4.72 -2.22 3.47
N ILE A 440 -3.54 -2.19 4.08
CA ILE A 440 -3.30 -2.70 5.45
C ILE A 440 -3.75 -1.68 6.51
N LEU A 441 -3.56 -0.38 6.29
CA LEU A 441 -3.80 0.67 7.28
C LEU A 441 -5.25 1.20 7.25
N GLN A 442 -5.85 1.30 6.06
CA GLN A 442 -7.22 1.82 5.88
C GLN A 442 -8.27 1.14 6.78
N PRO A 443 -8.26 -0.20 6.98
CA PRO A 443 -9.22 -0.86 7.88
C PRO A 443 -9.22 -0.31 9.31
N ARG A 444 -8.09 0.25 9.79
CA ARG A 444 -7.99 0.83 11.12
C ARG A 444 -8.79 2.14 11.23
N PHE A 445 -8.71 2.99 10.21
CA PHE A 445 -9.54 4.21 10.13
C PHE A 445 -11.02 3.85 9.98
N GLN A 446 -11.34 2.83 9.18
CA GLN A 446 -12.72 2.35 9.04
C GLN A 446 -13.30 1.84 10.37
N ARG A 447 -12.51 1.15 11.21
CA ARG A 447 -12.95 0.75 12.56
C ARG A 447 -13.15 1.96 13.48
N PHE A 448 -12.24 2.94 13.41
CA PHE A 448 -12.42 4.18 14.16
C PHE A 448 -13.70 4.92 13.74
N TYR A 449 -14.01 4.99 12.45
CA TYR A 449 -15.24 5.61 11.96
C TYR A 449 -16.48 4.88 12.49
N ASN A 450 -16.53 3.56 12.44
CA ASN A 450 -17.64 2.79 13.02
C ASN A 450 -17.80 3.06 14.53
N TYR A 451 -16.70 3.06 15.28
CA TYR A 451 -16.70 3.42 16.70
C TYR A 451 -17.25 4.83 16.92
N ALA A 452 -16.77 5.80 16.15
CA ALA A 452 -17.21 7.19 16.28
C ALA A 452 -18.71 7.36 15.96
N LEU A 453 -19.25 6.61 15.00
CA LEU A 453 -20.67 6.61 14.69
C LEU A 453 -21.50 6.14 15.90
N ASP A 454 -21.09 5.07 16.57
CA ASP A 454 -21.79 4.52 17.73
C ASP A 454 -21.66 5.43 18.96
N ALA A 455 -20.51 6.11 19.12
CA ALA A 455 -20.18 6.90 20.31
C ALA A 455 -20.49 8.40 20.18
N SER A 456 -20.72 8.93 18.96
CA SER A 456 -20.86 10.37 18.72
C SER A 456 -22.08 11.02 19.41
N ALA A 457 -23.12 10.25 19.73
CA ALA A 457 -24.25 10.74 20.47
C ALA A 457 -23.89 11.14 21.92
N THR A 458 -22.92 10.47 22.52
CA THR A 458 -22.41 10.75 23.88
C THR A 458 -21.14 11.61 23.85
N ASN A 459 -20.35 11.54 22.80
CA ASN A 459 -19.15 12.36 22.61
C ASN A 459 -19.09 12.92 21.18
N PRO A 460 -19.73 14.06 20.91
CA PRO A 460 -19.72 14.67 19.57
C PRO A 460 -18.32 15.10 19.08
N ASP A 461 -17.35 15.29 19.98
CA ASP A 461 -15.97 15.68 19.61
C ASP A 461 -15.28 14.64 18.73
N LEU A 462 -15.71 13.38 18.78
CA LEU A 462 -15.21 12.33 17.88
C LEU A 462 -15.39 12.68 16.39
N LEU A 463 -16.37 13.52 16.05
CA LEU A 463 -16.57 13.97 14.67
C LEU A 463 -15.44 14.86 14.17
N LYS A 464 -14.71 15.53 15.07
CA LYS A 464 -13.48 16.27 14.73
C LYS A 464 -12.38 15.31 14.27
N ASP A 465 -12.20 14.22 15.01
CA ASP A 465 -11.19 13.21 14.68
C ASP A 465 -11.53 12.50 13.38
N VAL A 466 -12.81 12.12 13.18
CA VAL A 466 -13.27 11.54 11.91
C VAL A 466 -12.98 12.49 10.75
N PHE A 467 -13.27 13.78 10.91
CA PHE A 467 -13.02 14.77 9.86
C PHE A 467 -11.51 14.94 9.60
N ASN A 468 -10.70 15.01 10.66
CA ASN A 468 -9.24 15.14 10.56
C ASN A 468 -8.60 13.92 9.89
N TYR A 469 -9.01 12.70 10.26
CA TYR A 469 -8.55 11.49 9.60
C TYR A 469 -8.97 11.46 8.12
N GLN A 470 -10.16 11.94 7.81
CA GLN A 470 -10.62 12.03 6.42
C GLN A 470 -9.80 13.07 5.63
N ILE A 471 -9.53 14.27 6.20
CA ILE A 471 -8.62 15.25 5.58
C ILE A 471 -7.25 14.62 5.30
N ALA A 472 -6.70 13.89 6.27
CA ALA A 472 -5.36 13.32 6.15
C ALA A 472 -5.29 12.20 5.10
N THR A 473 -6.33 11.37 5.00
CA THR A 473 -6.30 10.11 4.26
C THR A 473 -7.01 10.14 2.91
N LYS A 474 -7.97 11.03 2.69
CA LYS A 474 -8.70 11.10 1.41
C LYS A 474 -7.81 11.58 0.27
N ALA A 475 -7.89 10.85 -0.85
CA ALA A 475 -7.05 11.06 -2.02
C ALA A 475 -5.53 11.02 -1.68
N LEU A 476 -5.14 10.19 -0.71
CA LEU A 476 -3.78 10.09 -0.21
C LEU A 476 -2.78 9.74 -1.32
N LEU A 477 -3.10 8.74 -2.12
CA LEU A 477 -2.23 8.26 -3.20
C LEU A 477 -2.11 9.31 -4.31
N LEU A 478 -3.23 9.93 -4.70
CA LEU A 478 -3.25 11.00 -5.70
C LEU A 478 -2.38 12.20 -5.27
N ASN A 479 -2.56 12.65 -4.04
CA ASN A 479 -1.83 13.80 -3.50
C ASN A 479 -0.33 13.52 -3.36
N SER A 480 0.03 12.29 -2.97
CA SER A 480 1.43 11.87 -2.88
C SER A 480 2.13 11.91 -4.25
N THR A 481 1.50 11.37 -5.30
CA THR A 481 2.04 11.38 -6.66
C THR A 481 2.24 12.81 -7.18
N ASN A 482 1.24 13.68 -7.00
CA ASN A 482 1.32 15.08 -7.40
C ASN A 482 2.42 15.85 -6.66
N LYS A 483 2.64 15.55 -5.37
CA LYS A 483 3.68 16.19 -4.56
C LYS A 483 5.07 15.82 -5.08
N ILE A 484 5.33 14.56 -5.36
CA ILE A 484 6.60 14.06 -5.90
C ILE A 484 6.91 14.75 -7.23
N LYS A 485 5.96 14.75 -8.18
CA LYS A 485 6.11 15.43 -9.47
C LYS A 485 6.51 16.90 -9.31
N LYS A 486 5.78 17.64 -8.48
CA LYS A 486 6.06 19.06 -8.23
C LYS A 486 7.43 19.28 -7.57
N SER A 487 7.81 18.44 -6.63
CA SER A 487 9.11 18.50 -5.97
C SER A 487 10.26 18.27 -6.95
N ILE A 488 10.16 17.27 -7.83
CA ILE A 488 11.14 16.98 -8.87
C ILE A 488 11.31 18.15 -9.83
N LEU A 489 10.20 18.67 -10.36
CA LEU A 489 10.24 19.78 -11.34
C LEU A 489 10.74 21.09 -10.73
N ALA A 490 10.51 21.31 -9.43
CA ALA A 490 10.97 22.47 -8.70
C ALA A 490 12.41 22.35 -8.17
N SER A 491 13.01 21.17 -8.17
CA SER A 491 14.34 20.93 -7.58
C SER A 491 15.48 21.63 -8.30
N GLY A 492 15.34 21.86 -9.62
CA GLY A 492 16.45 22.32 -10.49
C GLY A 492 17.53 21.26 -10.71
N ASP A 493 17.43 20.07 -10.12
CA ASP A 493 18.36 18.96 -10.32
C ASP A 493 18.11 18.29 -11.67
N GLN A 494 19.00 18.55 -12.63
CA GLN A 494 18.88 18.03 -13.99
C GLN A 494 18.95 16.50 -14.03
N SER A 495 19.70 15.84 -13.13
CA SER A 495 19.77 14.37 -13.04
C SER A 495 18.40 13.81 -12.60
N LEU A 496 17.80 14.41 -11.58
CA LEU A 496 16.47 14.01 -11.09
C LEU A 496 15.38 14.23 -12.15
N ILE A 497 15.45 15.33 -12.89
CA ILE A 497 14.55 15.64 -14.00
C ILE A 497 14.72 14.63 -15.14
N ASN A 498 15.95 14.26 -15.49
CA ASN A 498 16.22 13.25 -16.53
C ASN A 498 15.68 11.87 -16.13
N ASP A 499 15.85 11.46 -14.87
CA ASP A 499 15.29 10.20 -14.37
C ASP A 499 13.75 10.24 -14.37
N TYR A 500 13.14 11.40 -14.10
CA TYR A 500 11.70 11.59 -14.24
C TYR A 500 11.23 11.41 -15.70
N VAL A 501 11.95 11.97 -16.66
CA VAL A 501 11.67 11.77 -18.10
C VAL A 501 11.83 10.28 -18.48
N LEU A 502 12.87 9.61 -17.98
CA LEU A 502 13.06 8.17 -18.18
C LEU A 502 11.86 7.37 -17.64
N TRP A 503 11.40 7.68 -16.42
CA TRP A 503 10.23 7.03 -15.83
C TRP A 503 8.96 7.23 -16.65
N ILE A 504 8.70 8.45 -17.16
CA ILE A 504 7.58 8.72 -18.08
C ILE A 504 7.70 7.84 -19.34
N THR A 505 8.89 7.75 -19.95
CA THR A 505 9.12 6.90 -21.12
C THR A 505 8.88 5.41 -20.83
N GLN A 506 9.26 4.93 -19.64
CA GLN A 506 8.97 3.56 -19.22
C GLN A 506 7.45 3.32 -19.08
N LYS A 507 6.72 4.28 -18.51
CA LYS A 507 5.25 4.19 -18.38
C LYS A 507 4.56 4.22 -19.75
N GLU A 508 5.02 5.03 -20.69
CA GLU A 508 4.50 5.05 -22.07
C GLU A 508 4.77 3.72 -22.79
N THR A 509 5.95 3.13 -22.59
CA THR A 509 6.30 1.82 -23.13
C THR A 509 5.38 0.74 -22.54
N LEU A 510 5.15 0.75 -21.24
CA LEU A 510 4.23 -0.18 -20.58
C LEU A 510 2.80 -0.04 -21.12
N SER A 511 2.32 1.19 -21.30
CA SER A 511 0.98 1.44 -21.81
C SER A 511 0.77 0.78 -23.17
N ARG A 512 1.74 0.93 -24.06
CA ARG A 512 1.72 0.29 -25.39
C ARG A 512 1.67 -1.24 -25.28
N TYR A 513 2.44 -1.84 -24.37
CA TYR A 513 2.47 -3.29 -24.23
C TYR A 513 1.23 -3.86 -23.51
N TYR A 514 0.53 -3.07 -22.71
CA TYR A 514 -0.76 -3.45 -22.15
C TYR A 514 -1.88 -3.59 -23.18
N SER A 515 -1.71 -3.04 -24.39
CA SER A 515 -2.66 -3.23 -25.50
C SER A 515 -2.43 -4.53 -26.26
N LEU A 516 -1.28 -5.21 -26.09
CA LEU A 516 -0.94 -6.45 -26.79
C LEU A 516 -1.57 -7.65 -26.12
N SER A 517 -1.98 -8.63 -26.95
CA SER A 517 -2.39 -9.95 -26.50
C SER A 517 -1.24 -10.73 -25.87
N LYS A 518 -1.55 -11.78 -25.12
CA LYS A 518 -0.55 -12.66 -24.50
C LYS A 518 0.34 -13.34 -25.53
N GLU A 519 -0.24 -13.72 -26.66
CA GLU A 519 0.43 -14.34 -27.81
C GLU A 519 1.42 -13.38 -28.48
N GLU A 520 1.03 -12.12 -28.68
CA GLU A 520 1.89 -11.08 -29.24
C GLU A 520 3.06 -10.74 -28.30
N LEU A 521 2.80 -10.65 -26.99
CA LEU A 521 3.85 -10.45 -25.99
C LEU A 521 4.87 -11.61 -26.02
N GLN A 522 4.41 -12.85 -26.12
CA GLN A 522 5.29 -14.02 -26.22
C GLN A 522 6.11 -14.04 -27.52
N GLN A 523 5.47 -13.75 -28.66
CA GLN A 523 6.16 -13.67 -29.96
C GLN A 523 7.28 -12.62 -29.96
N GLN A 524 7.03 -11.47 -29.32
CA GLN A 524 8.00 -10.37 -29.21
C GLN A 524 8.97 -10.57 -28.04
N LYS A 525 8.85 -11.65 -27.25
CA LYS A 525 9.66 -11.93 -26.04
C LYS A 525 9.60 -10.79 -25.02
N ILE A 526 8.43 -10.16 -24.88
CA ILE A 526 8.20 -9.08 -23.94
C ILE A 526 7.69 -9.67 -22.63
N ASP A 527 8.39 -9.38 -21.54
CA ASP A 527 7.97 -9.67 -20.18
C ASP A 527 7.48 -8.37 -19.52
N LEU A 528 6.15 -8.21 -19.42
CA LEU A 528 5.53 -7.05 -18.80
C LEU A 528 5.94 -6.89 -17.34
N GLN A 529 6.13 -7.99 -16.60
CA GLN A 529 6.50 -7.93 -15.18
C GLN A 529 7.90 -7.31 -15.00
N VAL A 530 8.84 -7.63 -15.89
CA VAL A 530 10.18 -7.03 -15.86
C VAL A 530 10.11 -5.53 -16.12
N LEU A 531 9.31 -5.10 -17.07
CA LEU A 531 9.16 -3.67 -17.41
C LEU A 531 8.44 -2.90 -16.30
N GLU A 532 7.40 -3.48 -15.70
CA GLU A 532 6.71 -2.91 -14.53
C GLU A 532 7.67 -2.74 -13.34
N LYS A 533 8.51 -3.74 -13.08
CA LYS A 533 9.54 -3.67 -12.04
C LYS A 533 10.54 -2.54 -12.29
N GLN A 534 10.97 -2.37 -13.54
CA GLN A 534 11.90 -1.30 -13.91
C GLN A 534 11.25 0.08 -13.70
N ALA A 535 10.02 0.28 -14.14
CA ALA A 535 9.30 1.53 -13.95
C ALA A 535 9.06 1.84 -12.46
N ASN A 536 8.67 0.83 -11.66
CA ASN A 536 8.48 0.97 -10.22
C ASN A 536 9.80 1.25 -9.48
N ALA A 537 10.92 0.67 -9.91
CA ALA A 537 12.24 0.95 -9.34
C ALA A 537 12.69 2.39 -9.62
N THR A 538 12.46 2.87 -10.86
CA THR A 538 12.74 4.27 -11.23
C THR A 538 11.87 5.22 -10.43
N GLU A 539 10.57 4.94 -10.28
CA GLU A 539 9.64 5.73 -9.48
C GLU A 539 10.08 5.81 -8.01
N ARG A 540 10.50 4.70 -7.44
CA ARG A 540 11.00 4.67 -6.06
C ARG A 540 12.27 5.50 -5.90
N SER A 541 13.24 5.37 -6.80
CA SER A 541 14.45 6.20 -6.79
C SER A 541 14.11 7.69 -6.83
N LEU A 542 13.17 8.07 -7.69
CA LEU A 542 12.64 9.43 -7.77
C LEU A 542 11.98 9.86 -6.46
N SER A 543 11.15 9.00 -5.87
CA SER A 543 10.46 9.27 -4.61
C SER A 543 11.44 9.46 -3.46
N GLN A 544 12.45 8.62 -3.35
CA GLN A 544 13.50 8.73 -2.33
C GLN A 544 14.29 10.03 -2.45
N ARG A 545 14.82 10.32 -3.63
CA ARG A 545 15.62 11.54 -3.88
C ARG A 545 14.79 12.82 -3.74
N SER A 546 13.51 12.78 -4.10
CA SER A 546 12.60 13.93 -3.92
C SER A 546 12.14 14.07 -2.46
N SER A 547 12.08 12.99 -1.67
CA SER A 547 11.73 13.05 -0.25
C SER A 547 12.81 13.72 0.59
N ASP A 548 14.08 13.48 0.26
CA ASP A 548 15.22 14.15 0.91
C ASP A 548 15.14 15.67 0.69
N PHE A 549 14.69 16.09 -0.50
CA PHE A 549 14.43 17.50 -0.81
C PHE A 549 13.19 18.03 -0.07
N SER A 550 12.11 17.23 0.06
CA SER A 550 10.85 17.67 0.67
C SER A 550 10.86 17.68 2.19
N GLN A 551 11.76 16.96 2.86
CA GLN A 551 11.93 17.02 4.33
C GLN A 551 12.32 18.42 4.82
N GLN A 552 12.88 19.26 3.96
CA GLN A 552 13.15 20.67 4.25
C GLN A 552 11.88 21.54 4.29
N PHE A 553 10.74 21.02 3.84
CA PHE A 553 9.45 21.70 3.82
C PHE A 553 8.41 20.84 4.58
N SER A 554 8.45 20.85 5.93
CA SER A 554 7.41 20.22 6.75
C SER A 554 6.07 20.90 6.48
N GLU A 555 5.09 20.17 5.96
CA GLU A 555 3.72 20.67 5.82
C GLU A 555 3.07 20.79 7.20
N GLU A 556 2.46 21.96 7.45
CA GLU A 556 1.56 22.16 8.59
C GLU A 556 0.44 21.09 8.57
N LYS A 557 0.20 20.42 9.70
CA LYS A 557 -0.92 19.47 9.83
C LYS A 557 -2.23 20.24 9.60
N ILE A 558 -2.91 19.94 8.49
CA ILE A 558 -4.19 20.55 8.16
C ILE A 558 -5.29 19.86 8.98
N ASP A 559 -6.08 20.62 9.71
CA ASP A 559 -7.22 20.15 10.47
C ASP A 559 -8.55 20.76 9.99
N PHE A 560 -9.67 20.25 10.53
CA PHE A 560 -11.02 20.72 10.18
C PHE A 560 -11.22 22.21 10.53
N SER A 561 -10.58 22.72 11.57
CA SER A 561 -10.69 24.11 12.03
C SER A 561 -10.06 25.07 11.04
N GLN A 562 -8.86 24.74 10.55
CA GLN A 562 -8.19 25.50 9.49
C GLN A 562 -9.03 25.54 8.21
N VAL A 563 -9.59 24.38 7.80
CA VAL A 563 -10.49 24.30 6.64
C VAL A 563 -11.78 25.12 6.86
N GLY A 564 -12.38 24.98 8.04
CA GLY A 564 -13.61 25.70 8.43
C GLY A 564 -13.43 27.22 8.44
N SER A 565 -12.25 27.71 8.86
CA SER A 565 -11.92 29.13 8.88
C SER A 565 -11.91 29.81 7.50
N LEU A 566 -11.75 29.03 6.43
CA LEU A 566 -11.76 29.51 5.06
C LEU A 566 -13.16 29.71 4.49
N LEU A 567 -14.20 29.19 5.16
CA LEU A 567 -15.57 29.28 4.68
C LEU A 567 -16.17 30.67 4.95
N GLY A 568 -16.88 31.19 3.96
CA GLY A 568 -17.72 32.38 4.10
C GLY A 568 -19.06 32.09 4.81
N ASP A 569 -19.79 33.13 5.19
CA ASP A 569 -21.07 32.99 5.91
C ASP A 569 -22.14 32.24 5.13
N THR A 570 -22.12 32.33 3.80
CA THR A 570 -23.06 31.62 2.91
C THR A 570 -22.48 30.35 2.30
N GLU A 571 -21.34 29.86 2.81
CA GLU A 571 -20.66 28.68 2.30
C GLU A 571 -20.77 27.51 3.28
N ALA A 572 -20.78 26.31 2.78
CA ALA A 572 -20.64 25.08 3.55
C ALA A 572 -19.72 24.08 2.83
N LEU A 573 -19.04 23.27 3.60
CA LEU A 573 -18.29 22.12 3.12
C LEU A 573 -19.04 20.86 3.51
N LEU A 574 -19.26 19.98 2.55
CA LEU A 574 -19.93 18.70 2.72
C LEU A 574 -18.93 17.59 2.36
N GLU A 575 -18.45 16.89 3.38
CA GLU A 575 -17.58 15.73 3.25
C GLU A 575 -18.40 14.46 3.33
N ILE A 576 -18.43 13.69 2.26
CA ILE A 576 -19.07 12.37 2.22
C ILE A 576 -18.01 11.31 2.51
N ILE A 577 -18.34 10.36 3.37
CA ILE A 577 -17.48 9.24 3.76
C ILE A 577 -18.25 7.94 3.58
N ARG A 578 -17.71 7.01 2.80
CA ARG A 578 -18.19 5.64 2.73
C ARG A 578 -17.57 4.83 3.88
N VAL A 579 -18.38 4.31 4.77
CA VAL A 579 -17.95 3.51 5.91
C VAL A 579 -18.40 2.07 5.72
N ARG A 580 -17.45 1.15 5.62
CA ARG A 580 -17.72 -0.28 5.60
C ARG A 580 -18.13 -0.74 7.00
N THR A 581 -19.24 -1.44 7.13
CA THR A 581 -19.78 -1.85 8.43
C THR A 581 -18.86 -2.88 9.10
N TYR A 582 -18.59 -2.65 10.40
CA TYR A 582 -17.80 -3.52 11.25
C TYR A 582 -18.63 -4.03 12.43
N ASP A 583 -18.73 -5.35 12.56
CA ASP A 583 -19.32 -6.02 13.74
C ASP A 583 -18.26 -6.83 14.48
N LYS A 584 -18.14 -8.11 14.22
CA LYS A 584 -17.05 -8.97 14.69
C LYS A 584 -15.84 -8.86 13.75
N ASP A 585 -16.14 -8.66 12.48
CA ASP A 585 -15.23 -8.34 11.38
C ASP A 585 -15.94 -7.40 10.40
N PHE A 586 -15.26 -6.95 9.35
CA PHE A 586 -15.88 -6.17 8.29
C PHE A 586 -16.88 -7.02 7.49
N THR A 587 -18.08 -6.48 7.35
CA THR A 587 -19.13 -7.09 6.50
C THR A 587 -19.06 -6.53 5.08
N ASN A 588 -19.93 -7.03 4.19
CA ASN A 588 -20.10 -6.45 2.85
C ASN A 588 -21.03 -5.22 2.87
N ASP A 589 -21.59 -4.89 4.02
CA ASP A 589 -22.47 -3.74 4.16
C ASP A 589 -21.69 -2.43 4.29
N SER A 590 -22.29 -1.37 3.80
CA SER A 590 -21.78 -0.02 3.89
C SER A 590 -22.81 0.96 4.45
N LYS A 591 -22.30 2.04 5.02
CA LYS A 591 -23.06 3.23 5.46
C LYS A 591 -22.40 4.45 4.83
N TYR A 592 -23.14 5.54 4.71
CA TYR A 592 -22.59 6.83 4.32
C TYR A 592 -22.73 7.83 5.44
N VAL A 593 -21.68 8.59 5.66
CA VAL A 593 -21.63 9.70 6.61
C VAL A 593 -21.46 10.98 5.83
N ALA A 594 -22.36 11.92 6.03
CA ALA A 594 -22.23 13.28 5.54
C ALA A 594 -21.82 14.19 6.69
N LEU A 595 -20.59 14.70 6.68
CA LEU A 595 -20.12 15.70 7.63
C LEU A 595 -20.25 17.10 7.01
N VAL A 596 -20.98 17.97 7.69
CA VAL A 596 -21.21 19.36 7.26
C VAL A 596 -20.40 20.29 8.15
N LEU A 597 -19.54 21.10 7.50
CA LEU A 597 -18.77 22.14 8.15
C LEU A 597 -19.19 23.50 7.61
N THR A 598 -19.46 24.45 8.50
CA THR A 598 -19.73 25.84 8.16
C THR A 598 -18.86 26.76 9.01
N LYS A 599 -18.73 28.02 8.61
CA LYS A 599 -17.93 29.00 9.34
C LYS A 599 -18.32 29.04 10.82
N GLY A 600 -17.32 28.97 11.68
CA GLY A 600 -17.49 29.11 13.13
C GLY A 600 -18.03 27.88 13.87
N LEU A 601 -18.28 26.76 13.16
CA LEU A 601 -18.61 25.52 13.86
C LEU A 601 -17.39 24.97 14.59
N SER A 602 -17.57 24.68 15.89
CA SER A 602 -16.55 24.04 16.72
C SER A 602 -16.53 22.51 16.55
N ILE A 603 -17.62 21.92 16.06
CA ILE A 603 -17.78 20.49 15.78
C ILE A 603 -18.53 20.34 14.46
N PRO A 604 -18.08 19.51 13.50
CA PRO A 604 -18.83 19.20 12.28
C PRO A 604 -20.20 18.60 12.62
N LYS A 605 -21.23 18.95 11.85
CA LYS A 605 -22.55 18.30 11.96
C LYS A 605 -22.57 17.04 11.12
N MET A 606 -23.24 15.99 11.59
CA MET A 606 -23.29 14.68 10.95
C MET A 606 -24.70 14.32 10.52
N VAL A 607 -24.79 13.70 9.34
CA VAL A 607 -25.95 12.91 8.89
C VAL A 607 -25.48 11.51 8.58
N LEU A 608 -26.08 10.51 9.21
CA LEU A 608 -25.84 9.10 8.92
C LEU A 608 -26.89 8.59 7.91
N LEU A 609 -26.42 8.05 6.79
CA LEU A 609 -27.23 7.30 5.82
C LEU A 609 -26.89 5.82 6.00
N ASP A 610 -27.73 5.12 6.75
CA ASP A 610 -27.52 3.73 7.18
C ASP A 610 -27.85 2.67 6.13
N ASN A 611 -28.44 3.09 5.03
CA ASN A 611 -28.85 2.27 3.89
C ASN A 611 -27.84 2.23 2.75
N GLY A 612 -26.54 2.26 3.04
CA GLY A 612 -25.46 2.38 2.05
C GLY A 612 -25.50 1.36 0.94
N ASN A 613 -25.78 0.08 1.25
CA ASN A 613 -25.92 -0.94 0.22
C ASN A 613 -27.05 -0.65 -0.78
N GLN A 614 -28.17 -0.11 -0.30
CA GLN A 614 -29.28 0.27 -1.17
C GLN A 614 -28.92 1.49 -2.02
N LEU A 615 -28.16 2.45 -1.44
CA LEU A 615 -27.63 3.60 -2.18
C LEU A 615 -26.71 3.15 -3.33
N GLU A 616 -25.85 2.16 -3.10
CA GLU A 616 -24.88 1.65 -4.09
C GLU A 616 -25.50 0.74 -5.15
N THR A 617 -26.64 0.14 -4.87
CA THR A 617 -27.25 -0.85 -5.77
C THR A 617 -28.60 -0.38 -6.31
N ARG A 618 -29.68 -0.53 -5.52
CA ARG A 618 -31.06 -0.29 -5.96
C ARG A 618 -31.29 1.16 -6.37
N TYR A 619 -30.83 2.09 -5.54
CA TYR A 619 -31.12 3.51 -5.76
C TYR A 619 -30.24 4.13 -6.83
N ALA A 620 -28.97 3.72 -6.92
CA ALA A 620 -28.09 4.11 -8.02
C ALA A 620 -28.63 3.60 -9.35
N LYS A 621 -29.08 2.35 -9.39
CA LYS A 621 -29.69 1.78 -10.60
C LYS A 621 -30.97 2.52 -11.00
N PHE A 622 -31.82 2.85 -10.03
CA PHE A 622 -33.04 3.64 -10.27
C PHE A 622 -32.71 5.01 -10.84
N TYR A 623 -31.79 5.75 -10.20
CA TYR A 623 -31.33 7.05 -10.67
C TYR A 623 -30.78 7.00 -12.11
N ASN A 624 -29.87 6.07 -12.39
CA ASN A 624 -29.28 5.91 -13.72
C ASN A 624 -30.33 5.56 -14.77
N ASN A 625 -31.28 4.65 -14.45
CA ASN A 625 -32.38 4.30 -15.34
C ASN A 625 -33.29 5.50 -15.61
N SER A 626 -33.65 6.29 -14.58
CA SER A 626 -34.46 7.48 -14.74
C SER A 626 -33.83 8.51 -15.65
N ILE A 627 -32.51 8.73 -15.51
CA ILE A 627 -31.75 9.61 -16.40
C ILE A 627 -31.75 9.08 -17.84
N GLN A 628 -31.38 7.80 -18.04
CA GLN A 628 -31.24 7.22 -19.40
C GLN A 628 -32.58 7.14 -20.14
N GLN A 629 -33.64 6.80 -19.43
CA GLN A 629 -34.99 6.66 -19.99
C GLN A 629 -35.75 8.00 -20.05
N LYS A 630 -35.11 9.09 -19.57
CA LYS A 630 -35.72 10.43 -19.50
C LYS A 630 -37.06 10.42 -18.76
N SER A 631 -37.13 9.64 -17.68
CA SER A 631 -38.34 9.48 -16.86
C SER A 631 -38.25 10.33 -15.59
N ALA A 632 -39.38 10.67 -15.01
CA ALA A 632 -39.45 11.44 -13.78
C ALA A 632 -38.79 10.66 -12.63
N ASP A 633 -37.90 11.37 -11.92
CA ASP A 633 -37.25 10.87 -10.70
C ASP A 633 -37.74 11.67 -9.49
N ASP A 634 -38.74 11.16 -8.80
CA ASP A 634 -39.30 11.74 -7.59
C ASP A 634 -38.79 11.04 -6.31
N TYR A 635 -37.74 10.20 -6.44
CA TYR A 635 -37.29 9.33 -5.39
C TYR A 635 -35.83 9.57 -4.95
N SER A 636 -34.91 9.81 -5.89
CA SER A 636 -33.46 9.89 -5.58
C SER A 636 -33.09 11.05 -4.67
N TYR A 637 -33.83 12.16 -4.73
CA TYR A 637 -33.61 13.28 -3.81
C TYR A 637 -33.74 12.85 -2.35
N ASP A 638 -34.75 12.08 -2.01
CA ASP A 638 -35.01 11.64 -0.65
C ASP A 638 -33.92 10.70 -0.15
N GLN A 639 -33.31 9.90 -1.03
CA GLN A 639 -32.28 8.94 -0.68
C GLN A 639 -30.91 9.59 -0.51
N TYR A 640 -30.54 10.55 -1.37
CA TYR A 640 -29.19 11.07 -1.42
C TYR A 640 -29.02 12.48 -0.81
N TRP A 641 -30.11 13.28 -0.70
CA TRP A 641 -29.96 14.70 -0.35
C TRP A 641 -30.89 15.19 0.77
N ALA A 642 -32.10 14.72 0.84
CA ALA A 642 -33.15 15.30 1.73
C ALA A 642 -32.71 15.37 3.19
N ARG A 643 -31.98 14.38 3.71
CA ARG A 643 -31.48 14.36 5.10
C ARG A 643 -30.31 15.33 5.34
N ILE A 644 -29.57 15.69 4.30
CA ILE A 644 -28.43 16.61 4.36
C ILE A 644 -28.89 18.09 4.29
N GLU A 645 -29.87 18.38 3.44
CA GLU A 645 -30.30 19.75 3.12
C GLU A 645 -30.68 20.60 4.33
N PRO A 646 -31.34 20.09 5.39
CA PRO A 646 -31.65 20.89 6.59
C PRO A 646 -30.41 21.49 7.27
N LEU A 647 -29.25 20.89 7.14
CA LEU A 647 -27.98 21.42 7.67
C LEU A 647 -27.37 22.54 6.80
N LEU A 648 -27.91 22.77 5.60
CA LEU A 648 -27.44 23.74 4.63
C LEU A 648 -28.32 25.01 4.56
N VAL A 649 -29.24 25.17 5.48
CA VAL A 649 -30.12 26.36 5.51
C VAL A 649 -29.29 27.64 5.58
N GLY A 650 -29.62 28.61 4.72
CA GLY A 650 -28.92 29.90 4.62
C GLY A 650 -27.61 29.84 3.83
N LYS A 651 -27.22 28.66 3.32
CA LYS A 651 -26.03 28.50 2.48
C LYS A 651 -26.38 28.61 1.00
N LYS A 652 -25.44 29.16 0.22
CA LYS A 652 -25.54 29.29 -1.23
C LYS A 652 -24.51 28.42 -1.94
N THR A 653 -23.27 28.38 -1.47
CA THR A 653 -22.19 27.61 -2.08
C THR A 653 -21.88 26.38 -1.22
N ILE A 654 -21.91 25.22 -1.83
CA ILE A 654 -21.61 23.94 -1.20
C ILE A 654 -20.37 23.34 -1.87
N TYR A 655 -19.27 23.24 -1.11
CA TYR A 655 -18.11 22.48 -1.52
C TYR A 655 -18.36 21.01 -1.19
N LEU A 656 -18.56 20.19 -2.21
CA LEU A 656 -18.89 18.76 -2.05
C LEU A 656 -17.64 17.92 -2.32
N SER A 657 -17.20 17.18 -1.29
CA SER A 657 -16.17 16.14 -1.38
C SER A 657 -16.87 14.77 -1.41
N PRO A 658 -17.11 14.16 -2.58
CA PRO A 658 -17.86 12.92 -2.71
C PRO A 658 -17.01 11.71 -2.33
N ASP A 659 -17.66 10.61 -1.94
CA ASP A 659 -17.06 9.28 -1.78
C ASP A 659 -18.06 8.19 -2.22
N GLY A 660 -17.54 7.03 -2.60
CA GLY A 660 -18.35 5.91 -3.04
C GLY A 660 -19.32 6.30 -4.18
N VAL A 661 -20.58 5.93 -4.04
CA VAL A 661 -21.64 6.16 -5.05
C VAL A 661 -21.88 7.63 -5.37
N TYR A 662 -21.56 8.56 -4.46
CA TYR A 662 -21.69 9.99 -4.72
C TYR A 662 -20.80 10.51 -5.85
N ASN A 663 -19.77 9.77 -6.26
CA ASN A 663 -18.99 10.06 -7.46
C ASN A 663 -19.75 9.79 -8.77
N GLN A 664 -20.84 9.02 -8.71
CA GLN A 664 -21.66 8.61 -9.86
C GLN A 664 -23.03 9.32 -9.90
N ILE A 665 -23.39 10.03 -8.83
CA ILE A 665 -24.64 10.78 -8.72
C ILE A 665 -24.37 12.28 -8.90
N ASN A 666 -24.93 12.90 -9.93
CA ASN A 666 -24.92 14.36 -10.01
C ASN A 666 -25.99 14.96 -9.09
N VAL A 667 -25.59 15.38 -7.91
CA VAL A 667 -26.51 15.94 -6.91
C VAL A 667 -27.32 17.15 -7.46
N ASN A 668 -26.82 17.87 -8.46
CA ASN A 668 -27.52 18.99 -9.09
C ASN A 668 -28.83 18.57 -9.79
N THR A 669 -28.94 17.29 -10.20
CA THR A 669 -30.13 16.74 -10.89
C THR A 669 -31.18 16.19 -9.94
N LEU A 670 -30.89 16.16 -8.64
CA LEU A 670 -31.83 15.67 -7.64
C LEU A 670 -32.97 16.67 -7.45
N LYS A 671 -34.20 16.19 -7.51
CA LYS A 671 -35.43 17.00 -7.57
C LYS A 671 -36.26 16.82 -6.31
N LYS A 672 -36.55 17.92 -5.61
CA LYS A 672 -37.41 17.94 -4.40
C LYS A 672 -38.90 17.98 -4.73
N LYS A 673 -39.23 18.77 -5.74
CA LYS A 673 -40.56 18.96 -6.31
C LYS A 673 -40.45 19.17 -7.80
N GLU A 674 -41.56 19.24 -8.50
CA GLU A 674 -41.57 19.58 -9.92
C GLU A 674 -40.79 20.85 -10.19
N SER A 675 -39.79 20.78 -11.04
CA SER A 675 -38.86 21.86 -11.40
C SER A 675 -37.96 22.45 -10.29
N ASP A 676 -37.97 21.91 -9.04
CA ASP A 676 -37.14 22.35 -7.94
C ASP A 676 -35.94 21.42 -7.72
N PHE A 677 -34.92 21.59 -8.54
CA PHE A 677 -33.67 20.81 -8.46
C PHE A 677 -32.66 21.45 -7.47
N VAL A 678 -31.73 20.65 -6.96
CA VAL A 678 -30.60 21.14 -6.15
C VAL A 678 -29.84 22.24 -6.88
N LEU A 679 -29.66 22.13 -8.21
CA LEU A 679 -29.05 23.15 -9.08
C LEU A 679 -29.72 24.54 -8.93
N ASN A 680 -31.03 24.60 -8.72
CA ASN A 680 -31.75 25.86 -8.57
C ASN A 680 -31.40 26.58 -7.26
N ARG A 681 -31.10 25.81 -6.22
CA ARG A 681 -30.96 26.30 -4.85
C ARG A 681 -29.53 26.52 -4.40
N PHE A 682 -28.59 25.72 -4.90
CA PHE A 682 -27.21 25.75 -4.45
C PHE A 682 -26.22 25.90 -5.64
N ASP A 683 -25.07 26.51 -5.36
CA ASP A 683 -23.88 26.48 -6.19
C ASP A 683 -22.99 25.34 -5.70
N VAL A 684 -23.16 24.14 -6.25
CA VAL A 684 -22.38 22.96 -5.83
C VAL A 684 -21.05 22.95 -6.57
N VAL A 685 -19.95 22.94 -5.82
CA VAL A 685 -18.57 22.83 -6.30
C VAL A 685 -18.01 21.49 -5.87
N VAL A 686 -17.79 20.59 -6.81
CA VAL A 686 -17.20 19.29 -6.51
C VAL A 686 -15.69 19.44 -6.34
N ILE A 687 -15.15 18.88 -5.26
CA ILE A 687 -13.72 18.87 -4.91
C ILE A 687 -13.26 17.44 -4.62
N GLY A 688 -11.98 17.15 -4.81
CA GLY A 688 -11.43 15.80 -4.58
C GLY A 688 -11.31 15.47 -3.10
N SER A 689 -10.99 16.48 -2.30
CA SER A 689 -10.79 16.35 -0.84
C SER A 689 -11.05 17.72 -0.18
N SER A 690 -11.46 17.72 1.07
CA SER A 690 -11.64 18.94 1.88
C SER A 690 -10.39 19.84 1.94
N LYS A 691 -9.16 19.26 1.82
CA LYS A 691 -7.91 20.07 1.71
C LYS A 691 -7.82 20.91 0.44
N ASP A 692 -8.52 20.57 -0.62
CA ASP A 692 -8.51 21.34 -1.87
C ASP A 692 -9.08 22.75 -1.67
N LEU A 693 -9.94 22.93 -0.65
CA LEU A 693 -10.47 24.24 -0.30
C LEU A 693 -9.37 25.25 0.04
N ILE A 694 -8.26 24.79 0.65
CA ILE A 694 -7.11 25.65 0.96
C ILE A 694 -6.48 26.18 -0.34
N VAL A 695 -6.30 25.30 -1.31
CA VAL A 695 -5.74 25.67 -2.62
C VAL A 695 -6.68 26.62 -3.34
N ILE A 696 -7.97 26.30 -3.37
CA ILE A 696 -9.02 27.11 -4.00
C ILE A 696 -9.06 28.53 -3.41
N LYS A 697 -9.03 28.65 -2.07
CA LYS A 697 -9.13 29.95 -1.39
C LYS A 697 -7.85 30.77 -1.38
N LYS A 698 -6.68 30.11 -1.46
CA LYS A 698 -5.36 30.77 -1.54
C LYS A 698 -4.91 31.05 -2.98
N LYS A 699 -5.65 30.57 -3.99
CA LYS A 699 -5.27 30.72 -5.40
C LYS A 699 -5.20 32.18 -5.80
N LYS A 700 -4.00 32.62 -6.20
CA LYS A 700 -3.82 33.95 -6.83
C LYS A 700 -4.36 33.90 -8.25
N PRO A 701 -4.92 35.01 -8.77
CA PRO A 701 -5.27 35.06 -10.18
C PRO A 701 -4.07 34.71 -11.04
N LEU A 702 -4.25 33.77 -11.94
CA LEU A 702 -3.22 33.44 -12.92
C LEU A 702 -3.02 34.66 -13.84
N THR A 703 -1.86 35.30 -13.77
CA THR A 703 -1.39 36.28 -14.74
C THR A 703 -0.94 35.60 -16.03
N ALA A 704 -1.64 34.54 -16.41
CA ALA A 704 -1.19 33.56 -17.35
C ALA A 704 -1.46 34.01 -18.80
N LYS A 705 -0.60 33.54 -19.67
CA LYS A 705 -0.72 33.47 -21.10
C LYS A 705 -2.09 32.93 -21.49
N LYS A 706 -2.92 33.73 -22.16
CA LYS A 706 -4.23 33.32 -22.66
C LYS A 706 -4.05 32.44 -23.88
N ASP A 707 -3.85 31.13 -23.68
CA ASP A 707 -3.79 30.14 -24.73
C ASP A 707 -4.79 29.00 -24.51
N ALA A 708 -5.27 28.43 -25.61
CA ALA A 708 -6.23 27.34 -25.59
C ALA A 708 -5.89 26.28 -26.65
N PHE A 709 -5.96 25.01 -26.24
CA PHE A 709 -5.86 23.88 -27.13
C PHE A 709 -7.22 23.22 -27.31
N LEU A 710 -7.69 23.13 -28.54
CA LEU A 710 -8.99 22.58 -28.92
C LEU A 710 -8.79 21.40 -29.85
N LEU A 711 -9.31 20.23 -29.47
CA LEU A 711 -9.26 19.02 -30.26
C LEU A 711 -10.68 18.43 -30.38
N GLY A 712 -11.10 18.12 -31.61
CA GLY A 712 -12.40 17.47 -31.79
C GLY A 712 -12.62 16.99 -33.22
N PHE A 713 -13.71 16.24 -33.40
CA PHE A 713 -14.05 15.63 -34.69
C PHE A 713 -12.90 14.81 -35.28
N PRO A 714 -12.30 13.87 -34.55
CA PRO A 714 -11.24 13.01 -35.10
C PRO A 714 -11.71 12.15 -36.24
N ASP A 715 -10.78 11.82 -37.15
CA ASP A 715 -10.99 10.75 -38.14
C ASP A 715 -10.67 9.40 -37.51
N TYR A 716 -11.69 8.70 -37.04
CA TYR A 716 -11.55 7.42 -36.29
C TYR A 716 -11.13 6.25 -37.21
N ALA A 717 -10.93 6.46 -38.50
CA ALA A 717 -10.58 5.39 -39.45
C ALA A 717 -11.51 4.17 -39.42
N GLY A 718 -12.77 4.38 -39.05
CA GLY A 718 -13.78 3.30 -38.94
C GLY A 718 -13.91 2.63 -37.57
N ALA A 719 -13.07 2.97 -36.59
CA ALA A 719 -13.16 2.40 -35.23
C ALA A 719 -14.37 2.90 -34.44
N ALA A 720 -14.88 4.08 -34.76
CA ALA A 720 -16.04 4.66 -34.10
C ALA A 720 -16.89 5.47 -35.11
N VAL A 721 -18.15 5.71 -34.74
CA VAL A 721 -19.08 6.53 -35.57
C VAL A 721 -18.62 7.98 -35.53
N PRO A 722 -18.55 8.71 -36.68
CA PRO A 722 -18.22 10.11 -36.68
C PRO A 722 -19.22 10.96 -35.86
N LEU A 723 -18.70 11.94 -35.14
CA LEU A 723 -19.48 12.88 -34.32
C LEU A 723 -19.47 14.31 -34.94
N PRO A 724 -20.33 14.62 -35.92
CA PRO A 724 -20.31 15.93 -36.58
C PRO A 724 -20.64 17.08 -35.65
N GLY A 725 -21.38 16.86 -34.58
CA GLY A 725 -21.66 17.84 -33.55
C GLY A 725 -20.41 18.40 -32.87
N THR A 726 -19.37 17.54 -32.68
CA THR A 726 -18.12 17.97 -32.08
C THR A 726 -17.32 18.95 -32.95
N LYS A 727 -17.48 18.90 -34.30
CA LYS A 727 -16.91 19.90 -35.20
C LYS A 727 -17.50 21.25 -34.94
N VAL A 728 -18.84 21.33 -34.92
CA VAL A 728 -19.58 22.60 -34.70
C VAL A 728 -19.23 23.18 -33.31
N GLU A 729 -19.13 22.30 -32.31
CA GLU A 729 -18.78 22.67 -30.95
C GLU A 729 -17.40 23.33 -30.86
N ILE A 730 -16.33 22.67 -31.34
CA ILE A 730 -14.97 23.22 -31.19
C ILE A 730 -14.74 24.45 -32.08
N GLU A 731 -15.34 24.53 -33.28
CA GLU A 731 -15.27 25.71 -34.11
C GLU A 731 -16.00 26.91 -33.49
N GLY A 732 -17.14 26.68 -32.83
CA GLY A 732 -17.88 27.66 -32.06
C GLY A 732 -17.10 28.20 -30.87
N ILE A 733 -16.53 27.29 -30.08
CA ILE A 733 -15.68 27.61 -28.92
C ILE A 733 -14.42 28.34 -29.35
N ASN A 734 -13.81 27.95 -30.47
CA ASN A 734 -12.65 28.62 -31.03
C ASN A 734 -12.96 30.12 -31.32
N LYS A 735 -14.09 30.41 -31.95
CA LYS A 735 -14.52 31.79 -32.24
C LYS A 735 -14.73 32.59 -30.95
N ILE A 736 -15.38 32.01 -29.94
CA ILE A 736 -15.64 32.66 -28.66
C ILE A 736 -14.32 32.98 -27.93
N LEU A 737 -13.40 32.02 -27.87
CA LEU A 737 -12.11 32.20 -27.18
C LEU A 737 -11.21 33.20 -27.91
N MET A 738 -11.16 33.18 -29.27
CA MET A 738 -10.42 34.16 -30.06
C MET A 738 -10.97 35.58 -29.83
N ALA A 739 -12.29 35.76 -29.82
CA ALA A 739 -12.93 37.00 -29.52
C ALA A 739 -12.64 37.53 -28.10
N ALA A 740 -12.39 36.60 -27.15
CA ALA A 740 -11.96 36.93 -25.77
C ALA A 740 -10.44 37.14 -25.63
N GLY A 741 -9.69 37.12 -26.73
CA GLY A 741 -8.26 37.39 -26.79
C GLY A 741 -7.37 36.18 -26.44
N TYR A 742 -7.89 34.93 -26.60
CA TYR A 742 -7.08 33.72 -26.47
C TYR A 742 -6.36 33.41 -27.78
N LYS A 743 -5.10 32.95 -27.67
CA LYS A 743 -4.38 32.31 -28.77
C LYS A 743 -4.83 30.86 -28.82
N THR A 744 -5.56 30.48 -29.86
CA THR A 744 -6.11 29.12 -29.97
C THR A 744 -5.28 28.23 -30.91
N THR A 745 -5.20 26.94 -30.55
CA THR A 745 -4.67 25.88 -31.41
C THR A 745 -5.79 24.87 -31.64
N LEU A 746 -6.27 24.74 -32.86
CA LEU A 746 -7.38 23.84 -33.23
C LEU A 746 -6.84 22.63 -33.98
N ARG A 747 -7.29 21.42 -33.57
CA ARG A 747 -6.95 20.13 -34.19
C ARG A 747 -8.22 19.35 -34.49
N GLN A 748 -8.36 18.91 -35.75
CA GLN A 748 -9.55 18.23 -36.27
C GLN A 748 -9.14 17.11 -37.21
N GLN A 749 -10.04 16.16 -37.45
CA GLN A 749 -9.87 15.05 -38.39
C GLN A 749 -8.55 14.31 -38.17
N LYS A 750 -7.74 14.09 -39.21
CA LYS A 750 -6.45 13.40 -39.14
C LYS A 750 -5.40 14.06 -38.24
N ALA A 751 -5.57 15.36 -37.94
CA ALA A 751 -4.68 16.09 -37.05
C ALA A 751 -5.07 15.98 -35.58
N ALA A 752 -6.19 15.32 -35.25
CA ALA A 752 -6.66 15.12 -33.89
C ALA A 752 -6.10 13.79 -33.32
N THR A 753 -4.77 13.61 -33.35
CA THR A 753 -4.08 12.38 -32.96
C THR A 753 -3.66 12.38 -31.50
N GLU A 754 -3.39 11.22 -30.99
CA GLU A 754 -2.85 10.99 -29.65
C GLU A 754 -1.46 11.62 -29.49
N THR A 755 -0.56 11.46 -30.46
CA THR A 755 0.76 12.10 -30.49
C THR A 755 0.68 13.62 -30.37
N VAL A 756 -0.26 14.25 -31.10
CA VAL A 756 -0.47 15.69 -30.99
C VAL A 756 -0.95 16.08 -29.60
N LEU A 757 -1.87 15.31 -29.00
CA LEU A 757 -2.35 15.57 -27.64
C LEU A 757 -1.25 15.41 -26.59
N LYS A 758 -0.42 14.37 -26.71
CA LYS A 758 0.74 14.12 -25.83
C LYS A 758 1.82 15.21 -25.93
N SER A 759 1.93 15.89 -27.06
CA SER A 759 2.90 16.98 -27.25
C SER A 759 2.49 18.32 -26.60
N VAL A 760 1.24 18.45 -26.15
CA VAL A 760 0.72 19.70 -25.56
C VAL A 760 1.32 19.95 -24.19
N LYS A 761 1.74 21.19 -23.92
CA LYS A 761 2.34 21.58 -22.64
C LYS A 761 1.57 22.74 -22.01
N GLY A 762 0.81 22.44 -20.98
CA GLY A 762 0.17 23.37 -20.06
C GLY A 762 -0.59 24.54 -20.71
N PRO A 763 -1.52 24.34 -21.65
CA PRO A 763 -2.36 25.43 -22.14
C PRO A 763 -3.27 25.87 -20.99
N LEU A 764 -3.63 27.18 -20.97
CA LEU A 764 -4.55 27.66 -19.93
C LEU A 764 -5.91 26.93 -20.01
N VAL A 765 -6.37 26.63 -21.22
CA VAL A 765 -7.60 25.89 -21.49
C VAL A 765 -7.33 24.76 -22.45
N MET A 766 -7.82 23.56 -22.10
CA MET A 766 -7.84 22.40 -22.98
C MET A 766 -9.29 21.95 -23.17
N HIS A 767 -9.74 21.78 -24.41
CA HIS A 767 -11.05 21.24 -24.71
C HIS A 767 -10.93 20.09 -25.71
N ILE A 768 -11.42 18.90 -25.32
CA ILE A 768 -11.36 17.67 -26.11
C ILE A 768 -12.78 17.16 -26.33
N ALA A 769 -13.23 17.17 -27.61
CA ALA A 769 -14.57 16.72 -28.00
C ALA A 769 -14.46 15.48 -28.91
N THR A 770 -14.69 14.31 -28.35
CA THR A 770 -14.50 13.02 -29.01
C THR A 770 -15.35 11.93 -28.36
N HIS A 771 -15.17 10.64 -28.74
CA HIS A 771 -15.69 9.51 -27.98
C HIS A 771 -14.87 9.25 -26.73
N GLY A 772 -15.56 9.03 -25.61
CA GLY A 772 -14.99 8.44 -24.40
C GLY A 772 -15.53 7.04 -24.18
N TYR A 773 -14.83 6.24 -23.37
CA TYR A 773 -15.29 4.94 -22.94
C TYR A 773 -14.91 4.65 -21.49
N PHE A 774 -15.71 3.81 -20.84
CA PHE A 774 -15.39 3.13 -19.59
C PHE A 774 -15.80 1.68 -19.70
N LEU A 775 -14.87 0.74 -19.41
CA LEU A 775 -15.08 -0.71 -19.41
C LEU A 775 -15.39 -1.20 -18.00
N ALA A 776 -16.63 -1.60 -17.78
CA ALA A 776 -17.04 -2.26 -16.54
C ALA A 776 -16.50 -3.71 -16.47
N ASP A 777 -16.55 -4.34 -15.28
CA ASP A 777 -16.10 -5.73 -15.12
C ASP A 777 -16.85 -6.73 -16.03
N THR A 778 -18.11 -6.45 -16.34
CA THR A 778 -18.94 -7.26 -17.27
C THR A 778 -18.44 -7.19 -18.71
N ASP A 779 -17.92 -6.04 -19.14
CA ASP A 779 -17.43 -5.82 -20.49
C ASP A 779 -16.11 -6.56 -20.73
N LEU A 780 -15.33 -6.75 -19.68
CA LEU A 780 -14.06 -7.49 -19.69
C LEU A 780 -14.22 -9.02 -19.68
N GLN A 781 -15.44 -9.54 -19.49
CA GLN A 781 -15.72 -10.98 -19.57
C GLN A 781 -15.77 -11.48 -21.03
N GLY A 782 -16.00 -10.59 -22.00
CA GLY A 782 -16.07 -10.89 -23.43
C GLY A 782 -14.73 -10.99 -24.16
N GLY A 783 -13.61 -10.70 -23.50
CA GLY A 783 -12.28 -10.63 -24.10
C GLY A 783 -11.77 -9.19 -24.29
N ASP A 784 -10.76 -9.02 -25.16
CA ASP A 784 -10.12 -7.70 -25.40
C ASP A 784 -11.12 -6.72 -26.03
N ALA A 785 -11.13 -5.50 -25.54
CA ALA A 785 -12.06 -4.46 -25.98
C ALA A 785 -11.31 -3.15 -26.26
N LEU A 786 -11.64 -2.52 -27.39
CA LEU A 786 -11.12 -1.19 -27.77
C LEU A 786 -9.59 -1.09 -27.74
N GLY A 787 -8.87 -2.15 -28.16
CA GLY A 787 -7.40 -2.16 -28.16
C GLY A 787 -6.78 -2.22 -26.74
N VAL A 788 -7.54 -2.67 -25.75
CA VAL A 788 -7.06 -2.88 -24.38
C VAL A 788 -7.20 -4.36 -24.06
N ASN A 789 -6.12 -4.97 -23.61
CA ASN A 789 -6.12 -6.35 -23.16
C ASN A 789 -6.94 -6.51 -21.87
N ALA A 790 -7.91 -7.43 -21.87
CA ALA A 790 -8.86 -7.62 -20.76
C ALA A 790 -8.18 -8.02 -19.44
N GLU A 791 -7.11 -8.83 -19.48
CA GLU A 791 -6.35 -9.24 -18.29
C GLU A 791 -5.59 -8.04 -17.70
N SER A 792 -4.94 -7.24 -18.54
CA SER A 792 -4.26 -6.00 -18.14
C SER A 792 -5.24 -5.01 -17.54
N ALA A 793 -6.43 -4.83 -18.14
CA ALA A 793 -7.47 -3.93 -17.64
C ALA A 793 -8.08 -4.38 -16.30
N LYS A 794 -8.19 -5.68 -16.03
CA LYS A 794 -8.60 -6.20 -14.72
C LYS A 794 -7.61 -5.83 -13.61
N ASN A 795 -6.31 -5.86 -13.93
CA ASN A 795 -5.24 -5.59 -12.97
C ASN A 795 -4.96 -4.10 -12.80
N ASN A 796 -5.24 -3.28 -13.83
CA ASN A 796 -4.99 -1.84 -13.81
C ASN A 796 -6.24 -1.05 -14.21
N PRO A 797 -7.00 -0.47 -13.25
CA PRO A 797 -8.23 0.28 -13.52
C PRO A 797 -8.05 1.49 -14.46
N LEU A 798 -6.85 2.06 -14.54
CA LEU A 798 -6.56 3.20 -15.42
C LEU A 798 -6.54 2.84 -16.91
N LEU A 799 -6.52 1.54 -17.24
CA LEU A 799 -6.67 1.07 -18.62
C LEU A 799 -8.15 0.94 -19.05
N ARG A 800 -9.08 0.99 -18.09
CA ARG A 800 -10.53 0.79 -18.33
C ARG A 800 -11.23 2.02 -18.90
N SER A 801 -10.61 3.17 -18.88
CA SER A 801 -11.19 4.39 -19.41
C SER A 801 -10.22 5.13 -20.31
N GLY A 802 -10.76 5.80 -21.32
CA GLY A 802 -9.94 6.51 -22.30
C GLY A 802 -10.75 7.34 -23.30
N LEU A 803 -10.02 7.97 -24.20
CA LEU A 803 -10.53 8.79 -25.30
C LEU A 803 -10.13 8.16 -26.64
N ILE A 804 -11.06 8.13 -27.58
CA ILE A 804 -10.83 7.63 -28.95
C ILE A 804 -10.45 8.82 -29.84
N LEU A 805 -9.28 8.74 -30.48
CA LEU A 805 -8.67 9.81 -31.28
C LEU A 805 -8.50 9.37 -32.74
N ALA A 806 -7.89 10.22 -33.56
CA ALA A 806 -7.67 9.90 -34.97
C ALA A 806 -6.75 8.70 -35.13
N GLY A 807 -7.14 7.81 -36.07
CA GLY A 807 -6.36 6.61 -36.40
C GLY A 807 -6.59 5.40 -35.50
N ALA A 808 -7.63 5.37 -34.70
CA ALA A 808 -7.92 4.29 -33.75
C ALA A 808 -8.16 2.91 -34.39
N ASN A 809 -8.42 2.79 -35.68
CA ASN A 809 -8.65 1.52 -36.38
C ASN A 809 -7.40 1.03 -37.16
N LYS A 810 -6.22 1.38 -36.74
CA LYS A 810 -5.01 0.76 -37.32
C LYS A 810 -4.99 -0.70 -36.87
N ASN A 811 -5.16 -1.62 -37.86
CA ASN A 811 -5.01 -3.05 -37.60
C ASN A 811 -3.66 -3.29 -36.91
N THR A 812 -3.68 -4.04 -35.81
CA THR A 812 -2.51 -4.33 -34.98
C THR A 812 -1.39 -5.07 -35.73
N THR A 813 -1.68 -5.62 -36.90
CA THR A 813 -0.71 -6.29 -37.81
C THR A 813 0.23 -5.33 -38.56
N ASP A 814 -0.15 -4.05 -38.73
CA ASP A 814 0.64 -3.00 -39.40
C ASP A 814 1.08 -1.87 -38.46
N VAL A 815 0.96 -2.07 -37.15
CA VAL A 815 1.45 -1.11 -36.18
C VAL A 815 2.96 -1.05 -36.37
N ASP A 816 3.41 0.05 -36.94
CA ASP A 816 4.80 0.45 -36.85
C ASP A 816 5.12 0.55 -35.34
N LEU A 817 5.78 -0.47 -34.81
CA LEU A 817 6.14 -0.58 -33.37
C LEU A 817 6.97 0.63 -32.92
N ALA A 818 7.40 1.48 -33.83
CA ALA A 818 8.04 2.76 -33.55
C ALA A 818 7.02 3.90 -33.30
N SER A 819 5.74 3.76 -33.66
CA SER A 819 4.74 4.81 -33.43
C SER A 819 4.02 4.57 -32.08
N ASN A 820 4.15 5.52 -31.15
CA ASN A 820 3.42 5.54 -29.89
C ASN A 820 1.96 6.00 -30.05
N ASP A 821 1.35 5.89 -31.21
CA ASP A 821 0.04 6.42 -31.56
C ASP A 821 -0.86 5.29 -32.07
N ASN A 822 -1.69 4.74 -31.20
CA ASN A 822 -2.72 3.75 -31.55
C ASN A 822 -4.11 4.39 -31.67
N GLY A 823 -4.20 5.72 -31.52
CA GLY A 823 -5.43 6.50 -31.58
C GLY A 823 -6.34 6.34 -30.36
N ILE A 824 -5.84 5.74 -29.26
CA ILE A 824 -6.57 5.57 -28.00
C ILE A 824 -5.73 6.13 -26.86
N LEU A 825 -6.18 7.21 -26.24
CA LEU A 825 -5.53 7.74 -25.03
C LEU A 825 -6.20 7.12 -23.79
N THR A 826 -5.58 6.15 -23.17
CA THR A 826 -6.05 5.58 -21.90
C THR A 826 -5.84 6.55 -20.74
N ALA A 827 -6.56 6.36 -19.62
CA ALA A 827 -6.29 7.16 -18.42
C ALA A 827 -4.86 6.93 -17.89
N TYR A 828 -4.30 5.75 -18.09
CA TYR A 828 -2.91 5.46 -17.74
C TYR A 828 -1.90 6.33 -18.50
N GLU A 829 -2.15 6.61 -19.76
CA GLU A 829 -1.34 7.53 -20.59
C GLU A 829 -1.62 8.98 -20.28
N ALA A 830 -2.88 9.34 -20.07
CA ALA A 830 -3.29 10.70 -19.76
C ALA A 830 -2.63 11.25 -18.47
N MET A 831 -2.29 10.38 -17.51
CA MET A 831 -1.52 10.76 -16.31
C MET A 831 -0.14 11.33 -16.63
N ASN A 832 0.45 10.96 -17.77
CA ASN A 832 1.80 11.36 -18.16
C ASN A 832 1.82 12.69 -18.94
N LEU A 833 0.65 13.27 -19.23
CA LEU A 833 0.58 14.55 -19.92
C LEU A 833 1.20 15.68 -19.08
N SER A 834 1.75 16.68 -19.76
CA SER A 834 2.37 17.84 -19.11
C SER A 834 1.40 19.01 -19.07
N LEU A 835 0.46 18.99 -18.12
CA LEU A 835 -0.63 19.95 -18.01
C LEU A 835 -0.50 20.90 -16.81
N ASP A 836 0.69 21.00 -16.23
CA ASP A 836 0.97 21.96 -15.16
C ASP A 836 0.70 23.40 -15.65
N GLY A 837 -0.14 24.13 -14.88
CA GLY A 837 -0.60 25.46 -15.27
C GLY A 837 -1.90 25.49 -16.08
N THR A 838 -2.47 24.35 -16.46
CA THR A 838 -3.78 24.26 -17.11
C THR A 838 -4.88 24.58 -16.09
N ASP A 839 -5.63 25.65 -16.36
CA ASP A 839 -6.68 26.11 -15.45
C ASP A 839 -8.00 25.35 -15.64
N LEU A 840 -8.29 24.94 -16.89
CA LEU A 840 -9.51 24.20 -17.21
C LEU A 840 -9.28 23.17 -18.31
N ILE A 841 -9.74 21.94 -18.04
CA ILE A 841 -9.89 20.88 -19.02
C ILE A 841 -11.38 20.55 -19.17
N VAL A 842 -11.84 20.48 -20.42
CA VAL A 842 -13.19 20.02 -20.73
C VAL A 842 -13.08 18.74 -21.57
N LEU A 843 -13.61 17.65 -21.04
CA LEU A 843 -13.75 16.37 -21.71
C LEU A 843 -15.19 16.24 -22.23
N SER A 844 -15.44 16.79 -23.43
CA SER A 844 -16.75 16.72 -24.09
C SER A 844 -16.89 15.39 -24.81
N ALA A 845 -17.04 14.31 -24.01
CA ALA A 845 -17.12 12.92 -24.45
C ALA A 845 -17.99 12.11 -23.47
N CYS A 846 -18.50 10.96 -23.90
CA CYS A 846 -19.36 10.13 -23.07
C CYS A 846 -18.61 9.49 -21.90
N GLU A 847 -19.24 9.42 -20.74
CA GLU A 847 -18.78 8.62 -19.58
C GLU A 847 -17.35 8.93 -19.07
N THR A 848 -16.83 10.12 -19.37
CA THR A 848 -15.46 10.52 -19.01
C THR A 848 -15.23 10.73 -17.52
N GLY A 849 -16.30 10.92 -16.75
CA GLY A 849 -16.27 11.01 -15.29
C GLY A 849 -16.41 9.67 -14.58
N LEU A 850 -16.67 8.57 -15.32
CA LEU A 850 -16.75 7.23 -14.78
C LEU A 850 -15.36 6.59 -14.65
N GLY A 851 -15.26 5.62 -13.75
CA GLY A 851 -14.06 4.85 -13.47
C GLY A 851 -14.28 3.91 -12.31
N ASP A 852 -13.25 3.16 -11.95
CA ASP A 852 -13.28 2.30 -10.77
C ASP A 852 -13.30 3.17 -9.49
N VAL A 853 -14.37 3.06 -8.71
CA VAL A 853 -14.57 3.89 -7.50
C VAL A 853 -13.95 3.19 -6.30
N ARG A 854 -12.87 3.75 -5.76
CA ARG A 854 -12.23 3.27 -4.54
C ARG A 854 -12.56 4.16 -3.35
N ALA A 855 -13.08 3.56 -2.29
CA ALA A 855 -13.47 4.29 -1.07
C ALA A 855 -12.28 5.09 -0.50
N GLY A 856 -12.49 6.39 -0.27
CA GLY A 856 -11.47 7.32 0.22
C GLY A 856 -10.42 7.77 -0.82
N GLU A 857 -10.32 7.14 -2.01
CA GLU A 857 -9.36 7.49 -3.06
C GLU A 857 -10.02 8.13 -4.29
N GLY A 858 -11.34 8.06 -4.40
CA GLY A 858 -12.11 8.62 -5.50
C GLY A 858 -12.17 7.71 -6.73
N VAL A 859 -12.28 8.32 -7.93
CA VAL A 859 -12.47 7.64 -9.21
C VAL A 859 -11.14 7.37 -9.89
N TYR A 860 -10.83 6.10 -10.15
CA TYR A 860 -9.69 5.66 -10.96
C TYR A 860 -10.10 5.62 -12.43
N GLY A 861 -9.83 6.68 -13.14
CA GLY A 861 -10.18 6.87 -14.55
C GLY A 861 -9.58 8.17 -15.09
N LEU A 862 -10.17 8.70 -16.17
CA LEU A 862 -9.72 9.95 -16.79
C LEU A 862 -9.72 11.14 -15.82
N GLN A 863 -10.67 11.19 -14.88
CA GLN A 863 -10.69 12.22 -13.83
C GLN A 863 -9.37 12.29 -13.06
N ARG A 864 -8.94 11.16 -12.48
CA ARG A 864 -7.68 11.06 -11.73
C ARG A 864 -6.48 11.38 -12.64
N ALA A 865 -6.51 10.86 -13.86
CA ALA A 865 -5.42 11.01 -14.81
C ALA A 865 -5.13 12.48 -15.13
N PHE A 866 -6.13 13.25 -15.48
CA PHE A 866 -5.94 14.66 -15.81
C PHE A 866 -5.58 15.54 -14.61
N LEU A 867 -6.04 15.18 -13.40
CA LEU A 867 -5.62 15.85 -12.17
C LEU A 867 -4.15 15.56 -11.84
N VAL A 868 -3.67 14.32 -12.03
CA VAL A 868 -2.24 13.95 -11.89
C VAL A 868 -1.41 14.66 -12.95
N ALA A 869 -1.91 14.76 -14.17
CA ALA A 869 -1.25 15.50 -15.25
C ALA A 869 -1.03 16.98 -14.93
N GLY A 870 -1.80 17.56 -13.98
CA GLY A 870 -1.62 18.94 -13.52
C GLY A 870 -2.81 19.88 -13.74
N ALA A 871 -3.97 19.38 -14.14
CA ALA A 871 -5.19 20.18 -14.33
C ALA A 871 -5.71 20.74 -12.98
N ASN A 872 -6.15 22.00 -12.98
CA ASN A 872 -6.76 22.64 -11.81
C ASN A 872 -8.28 22.42 -11.73
N ALA A 873 -8.95 22.38 -12.86
CA ALA A 873 -10.38 22.10 -12.94
C ALA A 873 -10.68 21.22 -14.15
N LEU A 874 -11.68 20.38 -14.01
CA LEU A 874 -12.08 19.39 -15.01
C LEU A 874 -13.60 19.42 -15.18
N VAL A 875 -14.07 19.48 -16.43
CA VAL A 875 -15.47 19.23 -16.81
C VAL A 875 -15.54 17.88 -17.51
N MET A 876 -16.41 17.01 -17.04
CA MET A 876 -16.54 15.61 -17.48
C MET A 876 -17.97 15.12 -17.38
N SER A 877 -18.35 14.10 -18.17
CA SER A 877 -19.69 13.54 -18.22
C SER A 877 -19.84 12.28 -17.37
N LEU A 878 -21.02 12.06 -16.77
CA LEU A 878 -21.35 10.88 -15.98
C LEU A 878 -22.18 9.85 -16.77
N TRP A 879 -22.69 10.21 -17.95
CA TRP A 879 -23.42 9.29 -18.82
C TRP A 879 -23.27 9.68 -20.29
N LYS A 880 -23.86 8.88 -21.18
CA LYS A 880 -23.87 9.15 -22.61
C LYS A 880 -24.66 10.43 -22.92
N VAL A 881 -24.08 11.33 -23.68
CA VAL A 881 -24.58 12.65 -23.92
C VAL A 881 -25.26 12.79 -25.27
N ASP A 882 -26.19 13.75 -25.38
CA ASP A 882 -26.78 14.18 -26.62
C ASP A 882 -25.91 15.26 -27.28
N ASP A 883 -25.50 15.07 -28.53
CA ASP A 883 -24.56 15.95 -29.23
C ASP A 883 -25.04 17.41 -29.34
N ALA A 884 -26.33 17.60 -29.64
CA ALA A 884 -26.89 18.95 -29.84
C ALA A 884 -27.01 19.71 -28.49
N ALA A 885 -27.43 19.01 -27.42
CA ALA A 885 -27.49 19.59 -26.10
C ALA A 885 -26.10 19.90 -25.55
N THR A 886 -25.13 19.01 -25.76
CA THR A 886 -23.74 19.19 -25.36
C THR A 886 -23.11 20.39 -26.05
N GLN A 887 -23.22 20.49 -27.37
CA GLN A 887 -22.72 21.61 -28.14
C GLN A 887 -23.31 22.94 -27.62
N GLN A 888 -24.62 22.97 -27.32
CA GLN A 888 -25.26 24.18 -26.78
C GLN A 888 -24.80 24.49 -25.35
N LEU A 889 -24.65 23.49 -24.49
CA LEU A 889 -24.13 23.63 -23.12
C LEU A 889 -22.73 24.26 -23.12
N MET A 890 -21.83 23.73 -23.93
CA MET A 890 -20.45 24.22 -24.00
C MET A 890 -20.36 25.60 -24.62
N THR A 891 -21.13 25.88 -25.66
CA THR A 891 -21.23 27.24 -26.23
C THR A 891 -21.72 28.27 -25.20
N ASN A 892 -22.78 27.94 -24.44
CA ASN A 892 -23.29 28.79 -23.38
C ASN A 892 -22.26 28.99 -22.29
N PHE A 893 -21.59 27.91 -21.87
CA PHE A 893 -20.56 27.94 -20.81
C PHE A 893 -19.41 28.88 -21.18
N TYR A 894 -18.78 28.70 -22.34
CA TYR A 894 -17.68 29.56 -22.77
C TYR A 894 -18.14 31.01 -22.99
N THR A 895 -19.34 31.24 -23.53
CA THR A 895 -19.92 32.57 -23.71
C THR A 895 -20.12 33.27 -22.34
N ASN A 896 -20.64 32.57 -21.34
CA ASN A 896 -20.83 33.12 -20.00
C ASN A 896 -19.49 33.40 -19.32
N TRP A 897 -18.54 32.43 -19.42
CA TRP A 897 -17.26 32.54 -18.77
C TRP A 897 -16.37 33.65 -19.32
N THR A 898 -16.33 33.85 -20.63
CA THR A 898 -15.49 34.88 -21.28
C THR A 898 -15.96 36.30 -21.04
N LYS A 899 -17.21 36.49 -20.60
CA LYS A 899 -17.74 37.79 -20.19
C LYS A 899 -17.22 38.30 -18.84
N GLY A 900 -16.39 37.52 -18.18
CA GLY A 900 -15.80 37.84 -16.88
C GLY A 900 -16.58 37.21 -15.73
N GLY A 901 -16.12 36.11 -15.21
CA GLY A 901 -16.78 35.41 -14.10
C GLY A 901 -16.04 34.17 -13.63
N ASN A 902 -16.50 33.65 -12.48
CA ASN A 902 -16.07 32.38 -11.95
C ASN A 902 -16.57 31.23 -12.85
N LYS A 903 -15.70 30.31 -13.23
CA LYS A 903 -15.98 29.15 -14.09
C LYS A 903 -17.19 28.33 -13.61
N ALA A 904 -17.26 28.02 -12.33
CA ALA A 904 -18.35 27.21 -11.77
C ALA A 904 -19.71 27.94 -11.91
N LYS A 905 -19.76 29.26 -11.68
CA LYS A 905 -20.98 30.04 -11.88
C LYS A 905 -21.36 30.11 -13.36
N ALA A 906 -20.39 30.29 -14.26
CA ALA A 906 -20.65 30.31 -15.70
C ALA A 906 -21.18 28.97 -16.19
N PHE A 907 -20.64 27.86 -15.66
CA PHE A 907 -21.09 26.52 -15.98
C PHE A 907 -22.52 26.26 -15.47
N LYS A 908 -22.81 26.59 -14.21
CA LYS A 908 -24.18 26.51 -13.67
C LYS A 908 -25.17 27.34 -14.51
N GLN A 909 -24.81 28.58 -14.89
CA GLN A 909 -25.66 29.39 -15.73
C GLN A 909 -25.93 28.75 -17.09
N ALA A 910 -24.94 28.09 -17.69
CA ALA A 910 -25.13 27.36 -18.93
C ALA A 910 -26.11 26.19 -18.76
N GLN A 911 -26.02 25.44 -17.65
CA GLN A 911 -26.97 24.38 -17.31
C GLN A 911 -28.38 24.92 -17.13
N LEU A 912 -28.54 26.01 -16.37
CA LEU A 912 -29.85 26.67 -16.19
C LEU A 912 -30.44 27.18 -17.52
N GLN A 913 -29.62 27.76 -18.41
CA GLN A 913 -30.05 28.15 -19.74
C GLN A 913 -30.52 26.96 -20.57
N LEU A 914 -29.78 25.86 -20.50
CA LEU A 914 -30.16 24.63 -21.22
C LEU A 914 -31.45 24.01 -20.68
N MET A 915 -31.65 24.07 -19.33
CA MET A 915 -32.87 23.60 -18.65
C MET A 915 -34.14 24.36 -19.12
N THR A 916 -34.05 25.58 -19.61
CA THR A 916 -35.22 26.32 -20.17
C THR A 916 -35.76 25.63 -21.44
N LYS A 917 -34.85 25.04 -22.21
CA LYS A 917 -35.18 24.36 -23.49
C LYS A 917 -35.47 22.86 -23.27
N TYR A 918 -34.66 22.19 -22.48
CA TYR A 918 -34.73 20.76 -22.19
C TYR A 918 -35.07 20.56 -20.72
N LYS A 919 -36.26 20.07 -20.43
CA LYS A 919 -36.73 19.89 -19.03
C LYS A 919 -36.06 18.71 -18.34
N ASP A 920 -35.68 17.70 -19.10
CA ASP A 920 -35.10 16.47 -18.56
C ASP A 920 -33.61 16.64 -18.17
N PRO A 921 -33.22 16.16 -16.99
CA PRO A 921 -31.83 16.20 -16.50
C PRO A 921 -30.82 15.48 -17.42
N TYR A 922 -31.27 14.52 -18.21
CA TYR A 922 -30.42 13.83 -19.20
C TYR A 922 -29.61 14.82 -20.07
N TYR A 923 -30.23 15.94 -20.47
CA TYR A 923 -29.61 16.88 -21.39
C TYR A 923 -28.69 17.91 -20.72
N TRP A 924 -29.04 18.41 -19.53
CA TRP A 924 -28.31 19.52 -18.89
C TRP A 924 -27.47 19.06 -17.69
N GLY A 925 -27.77 17.86 -17.16
CA GLY A 925 -27.12 17.35 -15.96
C GLY A 925 -25.97 16.39 -16.23
N ALA A 926 -25.69 16.05 -17.51
CA ALA A 926 -24.67 15.06 -17.85
C ALA A 926 -23.27 15.43 -17.37
N PHE A 927 -22.94 16.71 -17.45
CA PHE A 927 -21.62 17.20 -17.11
C PHE A 927 -21.54 17.71 -15.68
N VAL A 928 -20.45 17.40 -15.03
CA VAL A 928 -20.04 17.91 -13.71
C VAL A 928 -18.73 18.66 -13.84
N MET A 929 -18.54 19.70 -13.02
CA MET A 929 -17.27 20.42 -12.92
C MET A 929 -16.63 20.09 -11.58
N MET A 930 -15.38 19.62 -11.61
CA MET A 930 -14.55 19.36 -10.45
C MET A 930 -13.40 20.39 -10.38
N GLY A 931 -13.10 20.90 -9.19
CA GLY A 931 -12.12 21.97 -8.99
C GLY A 931 -12.67 23.38 -9.30
N MET A 932 -11.81 24.40 -9.17
CA MET A 932 -12.16 25.79 -9.44
C MET A 932 -11.03 26.53 -10.16
#